data_d955861cd49aabff2a839b419a45a592
#
_entry.id   d955861cd49aabff2a839b419a45a592
#
_cell.length_a   1.000
_cell.length_b   1.000
_cell.length_c   1.000
_cell.angle_alpha   90.00
_cell.angle_beta   90.00
_cell.angle_gamma   90.00
#
_symmetry.space_group_name_H-M   'P 1'
#
loop_
_entity.id
_entity.type
_entity.pdbx_description
1 polymer ?
#
loop_
_entity_poly.entity_id
_entity_poly.type
_entity_poly.pdbx_seq_one_letter_code
_entity_poly.pdbx_strand_id
1 'polypeptide(L)'
;MTDTTPDPGDTGRRFCDLVMKGGITSGIVFPTAVAQLSTQYRFRHIGGTSAGAIAAAGAAAAEYRRATDAAQPGYGFAELGRLPQLLGERPDGRHSRLLGLFQPERAARRHFAILAAMLNRAGVAARVLHGSRAMVQAFPLVAILGALPGLIVLFAAYGSSPLAIAAMIIAALFAIVGGIIGAAITTGISLVRVLGAHDFGLVRGHCATGGATRLTDWLYGYLQDLAGKAATTPLTFGDLDGVLLDAGAGVRGIDLSMMTTALSLGRPYSLPFDNEQFYFKPDELALYFPAEVITWMVDNAGERSHANRARDAAMRSFGYVPVPSRATLPVIVAVRLSLSFPVLLSAVPLYRYAWEGSDRAPATIDDASFRDDASDVEGDSRIHSQARFAQANVRRVLFSDGGICSNFPLQMFDAVLPGWPTFGINLRDDLTDRASAADRAYLPPRGSALPPEDYTIATSGAESVFSFASAIIRTMQNWRDNLQRAAPGFRDRVLTIRHRTREGGLNLDMSESDIAAMAASGALGAKKLIDAFACPQDAASDHFIYHRWVRVRSLLGVLQPMLRDIHQGVTVLDNHPPYPDLVRDAPAYVGSSYRLSDSAREAAARLLDALDALDRELESDHADFARTAPRPDVELRIQPVL
;
A
#
# COMPACT_ATOMS: atom_id res chain seq x y z
N MET A 1 19.46 45.84 21.69
CA MET A 1 18.61 44.72 22.09
C MET A 1 17.29 44.92 21.38
N THR A 2 17.20 44.41 20.16
CA THR A 2 15.94 44.38 19.35
C THR A 2 15.28 43.06 19.64
N ASP A 3 14.16 43.18 20.31
CA ASP A 3 13.22 42.07 20.61
C ASP A 3 12.63 41.58 19.29
N THR A 4 13.26 40.56 18.68
CA THR A 4 12.67 39.83 17.57
C THR A 4 11.91 38.66 18.16
N THR A 5 10.63 38.92 18.49
CA THR A 5 9.67 37.82 18.66
C THR A 5 9.66 36.98 17.41
N PRO A 6 9.88 35.65 17.49
CA PRO A 6 9.81 34.78 16.34
C PRO A 6 8.39 34.81 15.76
N ASP A 7 8.29 34.89 14.45
CA ASP A 7 7.06 34.69 13.69
C ASP A 7 6.36 33.39 14.18
N PRO A 8 5.08 33.42 14.61
CA PRO A 8 4.38 32.23 15.11
C PRO A 8 4.20 31.14 14.05
N GLY A 9 4.72 31.29 12.84
CA GLY A 9 4.50 30.41 11.71
C GLY A 9 5.30 29.11 11.67
N ASP A 10 6.53 29.00 12.20
CA ASP A 10 7.39 27.85 11.91
C ASP A 10 8.39 27.39 12.98
N THR A 11 8.63 28.07 14.06
CA THR A 11 9.79 27.81 14.94
C THR A 11 9.51 26.98 16.18
N GLY A 12 8.42 26.22 16.24
CA GLY A 12 8.07 25.44 17.44
C GLY A 12 7.50 24.04 17.18
N ARG A 13 7.31 23.63 15.92
CA ARG A 13 6.72 22.32 15.63
C ARG A 13 7.76 21.21 15.73
N ARG A 14 7.35 20.09 16.35
CA ARG A 14 8.17 18.89 16.52
C ARG A 14 8.12 18.06 15.23
N PHE A 15 9.13 17.22 14.98
CA PHE A 15 9.07 16.23 13.92
C PHE A 15 8.30 14.99 14.35
N CYS A 16 7.64 14.33 13.41
CA CYS A 16 7.15 12.97 13.55
C CYS A 16 7.18 12.24 12.21
N ASP A 17 7.12 10.91 12.30
CA ASP A 17 6.84 10.04 11.16
C ASP A 17 5.39 9.58 11.24
N LEU A 18 4.79 9.23 10.09
CA LEU A 18 3.39 8.83 10.01
C LEU A 18 3.22 7.63 9.06
N VAL A 19 2.63 6.56 9.57
CA VAL A 19 2.27 5.37 8.78
C VAL A 19 0.76 5.15 8.84
N MET A 20 0.12 5.06 7.68
CA MET A 20 -1.33 4.91 7.54
C MET A 20 -1.70 3.57 6.94
N LYS A 21 -2.59 2.84 7.63
CA LYS A 21 -3.07 1.53 7.21
C LYS A 21 -3.88 1.62 5.92
N GLY A 22 -3.81 0.58 5.10
CA GLY A 22 -4.68 0.43 3.95
C GLY A 22 -6.15 0.21 4.35
N GLY A 23 -7.04 0.73 3.52
CA GLY A 23 -8.48 0.58 3.69
C GLY A 23 -9.20 1.42 2.65
N ILE A 24 -10.09 0.86 1.83
CA ILE A 24 -10.61 1.55 0.65
C ILE A 24 -11.36 2.83 1.05
N THR A 25 -12.53 2.72 1.65
CA THR A 25 -13.32 3.89 2.04
C THR A 25 -13.11 4.31 3.49
N SER A 26 -12.61 3.42 4.35
CA SER A 26 -12.25 3.75 5.73
C SER A 26 -11.08 4.72 5.84
N GLY A 27 -10.28 4.89 4.77
CA GLY A 27 -9.24 5.92 4.69
C GLY A 27 -9.73 7.38 4.78
N ILE A 28 -11.04 7.61 4.70
CA ILE A 28 -11.66 8.94 4.85
C ILE A 28 -11.34 9.62 6.20
N VAL A 29 -10.87 8.87 7.19
CA VAL A 29 -10.43 9.39 8.50
C VAL A 29 -9.06 10.08 8.45
N PHE A 30 -8.20 9.72 7.48
CA PHE A 30 -6.81 10.19 7.46
C PHE A 30 -6.66 11.68 7.18
N PRO A 31 -7.39 12.28 6.22
CA PRO A 31 -7.23 13.70 5.91
C PRO A 31 -7.38 14.62 7.11
N THR A 32 -8.41 14.42 7.92
CA THR A 32 -8.65 15.20 9.14
C THR A 32 -7.66 14.88 10.25
N ALA A 33 -7.21 13.63 10.35
CA ALA A 33 -6.17 13.25 11.31
C ALA A 33 -4.84 13.92 10.97
N VAL A 34 -4.43 13.90 9.69
CA VAL A 34 -3.21 14.56 9.21
C VAL A 34 -3.29 16.07 9.41
N ALA A 35 -4.40 16.70 9.03
CA ALA A 35 -4.62 18.14 9.23
C ALA A 35 -4.52 18.53 10.72
N GLN A 36 -5.08 17.70 11.62
CA GLN A 36 -5.00 17.94 13.06
C GLN A 36 -3.56 17.76 13.59
N LEU A 37 -2.84 16.69 13.18
CA LEU A 37 -1.45 16.45 13.58
C LEU A 37 -0.53 17.58 13.09
N SER A 38 -0.76 18.12 11.90
CA SER A 38 0.05 19.17 11.30
C SER A 38 0.08 20.47 12.11
N THR A 39 -0.85 20.65 13.08
CA THR A 39 -0.86 21.80 13.99
C THR A 39 0.31 21.80 14.98
N GLN A 40 0.84 20.61 15.33
CA GLN A 40 1.93 20.43 16.29
C GLN A 40 3.17 19.79 15.70
N TYR A 41 3.03 19.11 14.52
CA TYR A 41 4.10 18.34 13.92
C TYR A 41 4.44 18.77 12.50
N ARG A 42 5.71 18.56 12.15
CA ARG A 42 6.22 18.48 10.78
C ARG A 42 6.44 17.01 10.44
N PHE A 43 6.06 16.62 9.25
CA PHE A 43 6.16 15.24 8.81
C PHE A 43 7.48 15.00 8.09
N ARG A 44 8.37 14.15 8.69
CA ARG A 44 9.67 13.81 8.11
C ARG A 44 9.58 12.58 7.20
N HIS A 45 9.01 11.49 7.71
CA HIS A 45 8.77 10.28 6.96
C HIS A 45 7.27 9.98 6.95
N ILE A 46 6.75 9.69 5.77
CA ILE A 46 5.31 9.49 5.58
C ILE A 46 5.10 8.24 4.74
N GLY A 47 4.27 7.31 5.23
CA GLY A 47 4.05 6.09 4.50
C GLY A 47 2.64 5.53 4.65
N GLY A 48 2.32 4.61 3.75
CA GLY A 48 1.04 3.93 3.78
C GLY A 48 0.85 2.98 2.62
N THR A 49 -0.29 2.31 2.65
CA THR A 49 -0.67 1.30 1.67
C THR A 49 -2.09 1.55 1.22
N SER A 50 -2.42 1.36 -0.05
CA SER A 50 -3.78 1.51 -0.57
C SER A 50 -4.33 2.93 -0.30
N ALA A 51 -5.49 3.08 0.37
CA ALA A 51 -6.00 4.40 0.75
C ALA A 51 -5.04 5.16 1.71
N GLY A 52 -4.24 4.43 2.51
CA GLY A 52 -3.16 5.01 3.31
C GLY A 52 -2.07 5.64 2.44
N ALA A 53 -1.80 5.10 1.23
CA ALA A 53 -0.86 5.69 0.29
C ALA A 53 -1.39 7.00 -0.32
N ILE A 54 -2.70 7.10 -0.59
CA ILE A 54 -3.35 8.36 -1.01
C ILE A 54 -3.16 9.43 0.07
N ALA A 55 -3.46 9.06 1.31
CA ALA A 55 -3.34 9.98 2.44
C ALA A 55 -1.87 10.38 2.70
N ALA A 56 -0.92 9.44 2.53
CA ALA A 56 0.50 9.70 2.64
C ALA A 56 0.99 10.68 1.56
N ALA A 57 0.57 10.48 0.30
CA ALA A 57 0.86 11.41 -0.79
C ALA A 57 0.26 12.80 -0.55
N GLY A 58 -1.00 12.86 -0.08
CA GLY A 58 -1.65 14.12 0.28
C GLY A 58 -0.94 14.85 1.43
N ALA A 59 -0.53 14.11 2.47
CA ALA A 59 0.25 14.66 3.58
C ALA A 59 1.62 15.19 3.12
N ALA A 60 2.32 14.44 2.25
CA ALA A 60 3.61 14.84 1.69
C ALA A 60 3.48 16.07 0.78
N ALA A 61 2.45 16.13 -0.07
CA ALA A 61 2.16 17.29 -0.92
C ALA A 61 1.87 18.54 -0.09
N ALA A 62 1.05 18.41 0.97
CA ALA A 62 0.74 19.51 1.87
C ALA A 62 1.97 19.97 2.66
N GLU A 63 2.83 19.04 3.11
CA GLU A 63 4.09 19.38 3.80
C GLU A 63 5.07 20.05 2.85
N TYR A 64 5.18 19.57 1.61
CA TYR A 64 5.98 20.20 0.56
C TYR A 64 5.57 21.66 0.35
N ARG A 65 4.26 21.91 0.17
CA ARG A 65 3.73 23.28 0.05
C ARG A 65 4.04 24.12 1.26
N ARG A 66 3.84 23.58 2.48
CA ARG A 66 4.16 24.30 3.72
C ARG A 66 5.62 24.76 3.79
N ALA A 67 6.53 23.98 3.21
CA ALA A 67 7.94 24.30 3.21
C ALA A 67 8.38 25.20 2.05
N THR A 68 7.62 25.24 0.94
CA THR A 68 7.99 25.98 -0.28
C THR A 68 7.17 27.23 -0.52
N ASP A 69 5.95 27.31 0.02
CA ASP A 69 5.03 28.47 -0.15
C ASP A 69 4.93 29.25 1.16
N ALA A 70 5.82 30.22 1.35
CA ALA A 70 5.82 31.10 2.52
C ALA A 70 4.58 32.00 2.62
N ALA A 71 3.86 32.23 1.52
CA ALA A 71 2.66 33.08 1.50
C ALA A 71 1.44 32.35 2.10
N GLN A 72 1.32 31.06 1.85
CA GLN A 72 0.18 30.25 2.31
C GLN A 72 0.63 28.86 2.85
N PRO A 73 1.46 28.81 3.89
CA PRO A 73 2.05 27.55 4.35
C PRO A 73 1.01 26.55 4.92
N GLY A 74 -0.17 27.03 5.35
CA GLY A 74 -1.24 26.20 5.88
C GLY A 74 -2.26 25.69 4.85
N TYR A 75 -2.22 26.20 3.62
CA TYR A 75 -3.26 25.93 2.61
C TYR A 75 -3.41 24.41 2.33
N GLY A 76 -2.31 23.70 2.08
CA GLY A 76 -2.37 22.28 1.74
C GLY A 76 -3.02 21.43 2.83
N PHE A 77 -2.75 21.70 4.10
CA PHE A 77 -3.39 20.97 5.22
C PHE A 77 -4.85 21.39 5.44
N ALA A 78 -5.20 22.63 5.18
CA ALA A 78 -6.59 23.09 5.25
C ALA A 78 -7.44 22.41 4.18
N GLU A 79 -6.96 22.35 2.92
CA GLU A 79 -7.65 21.65 1.85
C GLU A 79 -7.69 20.14 2.07
N LEU A 80 -6.61 19.54 2.59
CA LEU A 80 -6.60 18.12 2.97
C LEU A 80 -7.69 17.84 4.03
N GLY A 81 -7.84 18.71 5.03
CA GLY A 81 -8.89 18.57 6.05
C GLY A 81 -10.32 18.65 5.51
N ARG A 82 -10.54 19.32 4.37
CA ARG A 82 -11.85 19.44 3.70
C ARG A 82 -12.16 18.25 2.78
N LEU A 83 -11.17 17.42 2.46
CA LEU A 83 -11.33 16.31 1.53
C LEU A 83 -12.51 15.38 1.84
N PRO A 84 -12.77 14.98 3.11
CA PRO A 84 -13.92 14.13 3.41
C PRO A 84 -15.26 14.76 3.01
N GLN A 85 -15.43 16.05 3.26
CA GLN A 85 -16.65 16.79 2.89
C GLN A 85 -16.81 16.81 1.36
N LEU A 86 -15.74 17.15 0.64
CA LEU A 86 -15.72 17.16 -0.83
C LEU A 86 -16.10 15.79 -1.42
N LEU A 87 -15.57 14.69 -0.89
CA LEU A 87 -15.88 13.34 -1.36
C LEU A 87 -17.30 12.88 -1.02
N GLY A 88 -17.89 13.44 0.04
CA GLY A 88 -19.27 13.18 0.47
C GLY A 88 -20.33 13.92 -0.34
N GLU A 89 -19.98 15.03 -1.00
CA GLU A 89 -20.91 15.80 -1.83
C GLU A 89 -21.62 14.91 -2.85
N ARG A 90 -22.90 15.22 -3.14
CA ARG A 90 -23.74 14.51 -4.08
C ARG A 90 -24.11 15.41 -5.28
N PRO A 91 -23.21 15.59 -6.25
CA PRO A 91 -23.44 16.53 -7.37
C PRO A 91 -24.68 16.22 -8.19
N ASP A 92 -25.07 14.93 -8.27
CA ASP A 92 -26.27 14.45 -8.97
C ASP A 92 -27.47 14.23 -8.03
N GLY A 93 -27.36 14.60 -6.75
CA GLY A 93 -28.36 14.35 -5.70
C GLY A 93 -28.57 12.88 -5.33
N ARG A 94 -27.85 11.94 -5.99
CA ARG A 94 -28.04 10.49 -5.79
C ARG A 94 -26.81 9.80 -5.25
N HIS A 95 -25.66 10.06 -5.86
CA HIS A 95 -24.42 9.36 -5.58
C HIS A 95 -23.37 10.30 -5.03
N SER A 96 -22.56 9.80 -4.10
CA SER A 96 -21.43 10.56 -3.57
C SER A 96 -20.39 10.84 -4.68
N ARG A 97 -19.67 11.97 -4.56
CA ARG A 97 -18.55 12.27 -5.44
C ARG A 97 -17.52 11.14 -5.43
N LEU A 98 -17.29 10.51 -4.27
CA LEU A 98 -16.40 9.36 -4.14
C LEU A 98 -16.79 8.23 -5.11
N LEU A 99 -18.05 7.79 -5.11
CA LEU A 99 -18.51 6.77 -6.08
C LEU A 99 -18.38 7.26 -7.52
N GLY A 100 -18.64 8.55 -7.78
CA GLY A 100 -18.53 9.16 -9.10
C GLY A 100 -17.12 9.10 -9.71
N LEU A 101 -16.06 8.98 -8.89
CA LEU A 101 -14.68 8.82 -9.36
C LEU A 101 -14.40 7.39 -9.89
N PHE A 102 -15.14 6.38 -9.43
CA PHE A 102 -14.99 4.98 -9.84
C PHE A 102 -15.82 4.69 -11.09
N GLN A 103 -15.41 5.22 -12.23
CA GLN A 103 -16.12 5.05 -13.50
C GLN A 103 -15.61 3.84 -14.27
N PRO A 104 -16.41 2.77 -14.41
CA PRO A 104 -16.01 1.58 -15.13
C PRO A 104 -15.99 1.82 -16.65
N GLU A 105 -15.14 1.08 -17.34
CA GLU A 105 -15.15 0.98 -18.79
C GLU A 105 -16.51 0.45 -19.30
N ARG A 106 -16.85 0.76 -20.58
CA ARG A 106 -18.15 0.37 -21.14
C ARG A 106 -18.46 -1.12 -20.97
N ALA A 107 -17.46 -1.98 -21.20
CA ALA A 107 -17.59 -3.42 -21.05
C ALA A 107 -17.80 -3.86 -19.58
N ALA A 108 -17.25 -3.13 -18.62
CA ALA A 108 -17.28 -3.43 -17.19
C ALA A 108 -18.51 -2.85 -16.46
N ARG A 109 -19.27 -1.93 -17.06
CA ARG A 109 -20.36 -1.19 -16.40
C ARG A 109 -21.39 -2.10 -15.73
N ARG A 110 -21.83 -3.17 -16.40
CA ARG A 110 -22.81 -4.12 -15.84
C ARG A 110 -22.26 -4.83 -14.60
N HIS A 111 -21.02 -5.28 -14.65
CA HIS A 111 -20.35 -5.98 -13.56
C HIS A 111 -20.08 -5.04 -12.38
N PHE A 112 -19.69 -3.80 -12.66
CA PHE A 112 -19.51 -2.78 -11.61
C PHE A 112 -20.83 -2.44 -10.91
N ALA A 113 -21.94 -2.32 -11.67
CA ALA A 113 -23.26 -2.10 -11.08
C ALA A 113 -23.71 -3.27 -10.17
N ILE A 114 -23.43 -4.53 -10.57
CA ILE A 114 -23.68 -5.70 -9.73
C ILE A 114 -22.82 -5.65 -8.46
N LEU A 115 -21.51 -5.37 -8.61
CA LEU A 115 -20.60 -5.24 -7.48
C LEU A 115 -21.05 -4.15 -6.50
N ALA A 116 -21.35 -2.95 -7.00
CA ALA A 116 -21.84 -1.83 -6.18
C ALA A 116 -23.16 -2.17 -5.46
N ALA A 117 -24.09 -2.86 -6.13
CA ALA A 117 -25.34 -3.30 -5.51
C ALA A 117 -25.14 -4.29 -4.36
N MET A 118 -24.08 -5.12 -4.43
CA MET A 118 -23.72 -6.07 -3.36
C MET A 118 -22.98 -5.39 -2.21
N LEU A 119 -22.05 -4.50 -2.51
CA LEU A 119 -21.12 -3.92 -1.51
C LEU A 119 -21.78 -2.86 -0.63
N ASN A 120 -22.76 -2.11 -1.15
CA ASN A 120 -23.44 -1.04 -0.41
C ASN A 120 -24.51 -1.54 0.56
N ARG A 121 -24.53 -2.84 0.93
CA ARG A 121 -25.57 -3.42 1.78
C ARG A 121 -25.00 -4.17 2.99
N ALA A 122 -25.64 -4.00 4.13
CA ALA A 122 -25.35 -4.76 5.33
C ALA A 122 -26.10 -6.11 5.33
N GLY A 123 -25.38 -7.17 5.71
CA GLY A 123 -25.94 -8.53 5.83
C GLY A 123 -25.91 -9.34 4.53
N VAL A 124 -25.66 -10.65 4.68
CA VAL A 124 -25.52 -11.58 3.53
C VAL A 124 -26.80 -11.70 2.73
N ALA A 125 -27.95 -11.82 3.39
CA ALA A 125 -29.26 -11.96 2.72
C ALA A 125 -29.56 -10.73 1.83
N ALA A 126 -29.33 -9.52 2.31
CA ALA A 126 -29.52 -8.30 1.54
C ALA A 126 -28.56 -8.22 0.34
N ARG A 127 -27.29 -8.61 0.52
CA ARG A 127 -26.29 -8.67 -0.56
C ARG A 127 -26.71 -9.66 -1.65
N VAL A 128 -27.13 -10.85 -1.26
CA VAL A 128 -27.60 -11.87 -2.21
C VAL A 128 -28.85 -11.40 -2.97
N LEU A 129 -29.82 -10.84 -2.29
CA LEU A 129 -31.07 -10.36 -2.92
C LEU A 129 -30.80 -9.23 -3.91
N HIS A 130 -30.04 -8.20 -3.52
CA HIS A 130 -29.74 -7.07 -4.39
C HIS A 130 -28.78 -7.48 -5.53
N GLY A 131 -27.81 -8.36 -5.25
CA GLY A 131 -26.92 -8.93 -6.25
C GLY A 131 -27.69 -9.74 -7.31
N SER A 132 -28.57 -10.65 -6.89
CA SER A 132 -29.42 -11.42 -7.82
C SER A 132 -30.30 -10.52 -8.68
N ARG A 133 -30.91 -9.50 -8.07
CA ARG A 133 -31.72 -8.51 -8.81
C ARG A 133 -30.85 -7.75 -9.83
N ALA A 134 -29.67 -7.31 -9.45
CA ALA A 134 -28.77 -6.61 -10.34
C ALA A 134 -28.26 -7.50 -11.48
N MET A 135 -28.00 -8.80 -11.24
CA MET A 135 -27.62 -9.78 -12.26
C MET A 135 -28.77 -9.98 -13.29
N VAL A 136 -29.99 -10.15 -12.81
CA VAL A 136 -31.19 -10.28 -13.69
C VAL A 136 -31.37 -9.01 -14.53
N GLN A 137 -31.22 -7.83 -13.94
CA GLN A 137 -31.31 -6.55 -14.66
C GLN A 137 -30.17 -6.35 -15.67
N ALA A 138 -28.96 -6.83 -15.37
CA ALA A 138 -27.82 -6.74 -16.27
C ALA A 138 -27.95 -7.69 -17.49
N PHE A 139 -28.58 -8.84 -17.32
CA PHE A 139 -28.74 -9.88 -18.35
C PHE A 139 -30.18 -10.39 -18.48
N PRO A 140 -31.16 -9.52 -18.84
CA PRO A 140 -32.59 -9.86 -18.80
C PRO A 140 -32.96 -10.98 -19.77
N LEU A 141 -32.39 -11.01 -20.96
CA LEU A 141 -32.68 -12.06 -21.94
C LEU A 141 -32.27 -13.45 -21.45
N VAL A 142 -31.10 -13.55 -20.79
CA VAL A 142 -30.61 -14.82 -20.25
C VAL A 142 -31.43 -15.23 -19.02
N ALA A 143 -31.86 -14.28 -18.21
CA ALA A 143 -32.75 -14.54 -17.09
C ALA A 143 -34.09 -15.09 -17.58
N ILE A 144 -34.68 -14.54 -18.67
CA ILE A 144 -35.91 -15.07 -19.30
C ILE A 144 -35.66 -16.47 -19.85
N LEU A 145 -34.55 -16.71 -20.56
CA LEU A 145 -34.22 -18.03 -21.09
C LEU A 145 -34.05 -19.07 -19.97
N GLY A 146 -33.41 -18.71 -18.88
CA GLY A 146 -33.25 -19.57 -17.70
C GLY A 146 -34.57 -19.84 -16.98
N ALA A 147 -35.54 -18.92 -17.06
CA ALA A 147 -36.88 -19.07 -16.50
C ALA A 147 -37.80 -19.93 -17.36
N LEU A 148 -37.51 -20.09 -18.67
CA LEU A 148 -38.41 -20.77 -19.63
C LEU A 148 -38.88 -22.15 -19.17
N PRO A 149 -38.04 -23.07 -18.65
CA PRO A 149 -38.53 -24.38 -18.22
C PRO A 149 -39.62 -24.29 -17.14
N GLY A 150 -39.43 -23.42 -16.15
CA GLY A 150 -40.42 -23.17 -15.11
C GLY A 150 -41.67 -22.49 -15.62
N LEU A 151 -41.55 -21.57 -16.58
CA LEU A 151 -42.68 -20.89 -17.22
C LEU A 151 -43.53 -21.87 -18.07
N ILE A 152 -42.90 -22.81 -18.77
CA ILE A 152 -43.59 -23.87 -19.53
C ILE A 152 -44.39 -24.75 -18.57
N VAL A 153 -43.80 -25.20 -17.47
CA VAL A 153 -44.50 -26.02 -16.46
C VAL A 153 -45.60 -25.20 -15.79
N LEU A 154 -45.39 -23.93 -15.51
CA LEU A 154 -46.40 -23.03 -14.95
C LEU A 154 -47.63 -22.93 -15.85
N PHE A 155 -47.43 -22.79 -17.16
CA PHE A 155 -48.50 -22.73 -18.14
C PHE A 155 -49.23 -24.08 -18.28
N ALA A 156 -48.47 -25.19 -18.29
CA ALA A 156 -49.06 -26.54 -18.38
C ALA A 156 -49.84 -26.95 -17.12
N ALA A 157 -49.46 -26.43 -15.95
CA ALA A 157 -50.11 -26.70 -14.66
C ALA A 157 -51.30 -25.78 -14.36
N TYR A 158 -51.68 -24.89 -15.29
CA TYR A 158 -52.75 -23.92 -15.07
C TYR A 158 -54.07 -24.60 -14.74
N GLY A 159 -54.64 -24.29 -13.57
CA GLY A 159 -55.91 -24.86 -13.10
C GLY A 159 -56.28 -24.35 -11.70
N SER A 160 -57.55 -24.63 -11.31
CA SER A 160 -58.11 -24.15 -10.03
C SER A 160 -58.14 -25.21 -8.91
N SER A 161 -57.66 -26.44 -9.18
CA SER A 161 -57.57 -27.46 -8.14
C SER A 161 -56.44 -27.16 -7.16
N PRO A 162 -56.50 -27.58 -5.87
CA PRO A 162 -55.43 -27.38 -4.92
C PRO A 162 -54.08 -27.93 -5.38
N LEU A 163 -54.09 -29.05 -6.10
CA LEU A 163 -52.89 -29.66 -6.68
C LEU A 163 -52.32 -28.81 -7.83
N ALA A 164 -53.18 -28.26 -8.70
CA ALA A 164 -52.76 -27.36 -9.77
C ALA A 164 -52.15 -26.07 -9.19
N ILE A 165 -52.72 -25.50 -8.14
CA ILE A 165 -52.19 -24.32 -7.45
C ILE A 165 -50.81 -24.61 -6.86
N ALA A 166 -50.64 -25.76 -6.18
CA ALA A 166 -49.34 -26.17 -5.66
C ALA A 166 -48.31 -26.35 -6.78
N ALA A 167 -48.67 -27.00 -7.89
CA ALA A 167 -47.80 -27.16 -9.04
C ALA A 167 -47.40 -25.81 -9.67
N MET A 168 -48.34 -24.85 -9.78
CA MET A 168 -48.05 -23.51 -10.26
C MET A 168 -47.09 -22.74 -9.36
N ILE A 169 -47.20 -22.84 -8.01
CA ILE A 169 -46.28 -22.21 -7.08
C ILE A 169 -44.88 -22.80 -7.26
N ILE A 170 -44.77 -24.12 -7.34
CA ILE A 170 -43.48 -24.79 -7.56
C ILE A 170 -42.87 -24.36 -8.90
N ALA A 171 -43.64 -24.34 -9.97
CA ALA A 171 -43.21 -23.93 -11.30
C ALA A 171 -42.73 -22.46 -11.33
N ALA A 172 -43.45 -21.56 -10.62
CA ALA A 172 -43.05 -20.17 -10.48
C ALA A 172 -41.70 -20.03 -9.73
N LEU A 173 -41.49 -20.81 -8.66
CA LEU A 173 -40.21 -20.85 -7.95
C LEU A 173 -39.11 -21.38 -8.87
N PHE A 174 -39.33 -22.42 -9.64
CA PHE A 174 -38.36 -22.92 -10.62
C PHE A 174 -38.03 -21.88 -11.69
N ALA A 175 -39.02 -21.13 -12.19
CA ALA A 175 -38.78 -20.05 -13.14
C ALA A 175 -37.90 -18.94 -12.56
N ILE A 176 -38.19 -18.51 -11.32
CA ILE A 176 -37.40 -17.48 -10.63
C ILE A 176 -35.95 -17.98 -10.41
N VAL A 177 -35.78 -19.16 -9.85
CA VAL A 177 -34.47 -19.76 -9.57
C VAL A 177 -33.70 -19.98 -10.87
N GLY A 178 -34.30 -20.53 -11.90
CA GLY A 178 -33.70 -20.74 -13.22
C GLY A 178 -33.24 -19.44 -13.87
N GLY A 179 -34.05 -18.39 -13.76
CA GLY A 179 -33.69 -17.06 -14.24
C GLY A 179 -32.49 -16.46 -13.51
N ILE A 180 -32.45 -16.60 -12.19
CA ILE A 180 -31.31 -16.14 -11.38
C ILE A 180 -30.04 -16.93 -11.71
N ILE A 181 -30.12 -18.25 -11.83
CA ILE A 181 -28.99 -19.12 -12.17
C ILE A 181 -28.45 -18.76 -13.56
N GLY A 182 -29.32 -18.61 -14.57
CA GLY A 182 -28.91 -18.23 -15.91
C GLY A 182 -28.15 -16.88 -15.92
N ALA A 183 -28.70 -15.88 -15.22
CA ALA A 183 -28.08 -14.58 -15.09
C ALA A 183 -26.74 -14.67 -14.33
N ALA A 184 -26.64 -15.48 -13.28
CA ALA A 184 -25.42 -15.67 -12.50
C ALA A 184 -24.29 -16.34 -13.30
N ILE A 185 -24.61 -17.41 -14.04
CA ILE A 185 -23.63 -18.10 -14.90
C ILE A 185 -23.09 -17.13 -15.96
N THR A 186 -23.99 -16.39 -16.63
CA THR A 186 -23.57 -15.41 -17.65
C THR A 186 -22.75 -14.30 -17.07
N THR A 187 -23.11 -13.81 -15.87
CA THR A 187 -22.30 -12.82 -15.14
C THR A 187 -20.91 -13.36 -14.87
N GLY A 188 -20.78 -14.60 -14.41
CA GLY A 188 -19.47 -15.23 -14.12
C GLY A 188 -18.61 -15.36 -15.38
N ILE A 189 -19.17 -15.92 -16.47
CA ILE A 189 -18.43 -16.10 -17.73
C ILE A 189 -18.00 -14.75 -18.33
N SER A 190 -18.91 -13.77 -18.34
CA SER A 190 -18.59 -12.44 -18.88
C SER A 190 -17.63 -11.67 -17.99
N LEU A 191 -17.70 -11.84 -16.66
CA LEU A 191 -16.77 -11.23 -15.71
C LEU A 191 -15.33 -11.71 -15.95
N VAL A 192 -15.12 -13.01 -16.12
CA VAL A 192 -13.78 -13.57 -16.41
C VAL A 192 -13.19 -12.94 -17.68
N ARG A 193 -13.99 -12.79 -18.73
CA ARG A 193 -13.56 -12.15 -20.00
C ARG A 193 -13.23 -10.66 -19.79
N VAL A 194 -14.07 -9.94 -19.07
CA VAL A 194 -13.88 -8.51 -18.81
C VAL A 194 -12.64 -8.29 -17.94
N LEU A 195 -12.46 -9.06 -16.86
CA LEU A 195 -11.30 -8.96 -15.99
C LEU A 195 -9.99 -9.28 -16.75
N GLY A 196 -9.99 -10.33 -17.58
CA GLY A 196 -8.81 -10.67 -18.39
C GLY A 196 -8.42 -9.57 -19.40
N ALA A 197 -9.39 -8.86 -19.96
CA ALA A 197 -9.16 -7.76 -20.91
C ALA A 197 -8.78 -6.42 -20.24
N HIS A 198 -9.00 -6.29 -18.93
CA HIS A 198 -8.84 -5.04 -18.18
C HIS A 198 -7.86 -5.17 -17.00
N ASP A 199 -6.85 -6.01 -17.12
CA ASP A 199 -5.83 -6.22 -16.09
C ASP A 199 -6.43 -6.50 -14.71
N PHE A 200 -7.41 -7.41 -14.69
CA PHE A 200 -8.10 -7.93 -13.51
C PHE A 200 -8.85 -6.89 -12.67
N GLY A 201 -9.24 -5.74 -13.26
CA GLY A 201 -10.07 -4.73 -12.61
C GLY A 201 -11.24 -4.26 -13.46
N LEU A 202 -12.27 -3.72 -12.81
CA LEU A 202 -13.45 -3.14 -13.48
C LEU A 202 -13.25 -1.66 -13.83
N VAL A 203 -12.31 -0.98 -13.16
CA VAL A 203 -12.03 0.46 -13.30
C VAL A 203 -10.52 0.66 -13.51
N ARG A 204 -10.14 1.31 -14.61
CA ARG A 204 -8.74 1.71 -14.85
C ARG A 204 -8.36 3.00 -14.13
N GLY A 205 -9.32 3.88 -13.89
CA GLY A 205 -9.13 5.14 -13.18
C GLY A 205 -8.75 6.32 -14.05
N HIS A 206 -8.45 6.12 -15.33
CA HIS A 206 -8.16 7.17 -16.33
C HIS A 206 -9.01 7.00 -17.59
N CYS A 207 -9.22 8.07 -18.35
CA CYS A 207 -9.90 8.04 -19.63
C CYS A 207 -9.20 8.94 -20.67
N ALA A 208 -8.51 8.33 -21.62
CA ALA A 208 -7.80 9.04 -22.68
C ALA A 208 -8.71 9.81 -23.67
N THR A 209 -10.00 9.46 -23.76
CA THR A 209 -10.93 10.03 -24.77
C THR A 209 -11.74 11.23 -24.28
N GLY A 210 -11.43 11.75 -23.09
CA GLY A 210 -12.23 12.82 -22.46
C GLY A 210 -13.54 12.30 -21.85
N GLY A 211 -14.11 13.06 -20.96
CA GLY A 211 -15.34 12.69 -20.22
C GLY A 211 -15.31 13.22 -18.79
N ALA A 212 -16.14 12.66 -17.93
CA ALA A 212 -16.11 13.03 -16.51
C ALA A 212 -14.80 12.57 -15.86
N THR A 213 -14.27 13.40 -14.98
CA THR A 213 -13.01 13.16 -14.27
C THR A 213 -13.04 11.84 -13.51
N ARG A 214 -12.04 10.98 -13.73
CA ARG A 214 -11.90 9.68 -13.09
C ARG A 214 -10.88 9.72 -11.94
N LEU A 215 -10.79 8.63 -11.20
CA LEU A 215 -10.03 8.57 -9.94
C LEU A 215 -8.57 9.00 -10.08
N THR A 216 -7.82 8.46 -11.06
CA THR A 216 -6.40 8.80 -11.23
C THR A 216 -6.22 10.25 -11.70
N ASP A 217 -7.08 10.72 -12.62
CA ASP A 217 -7.07 12.09 -13.11
C ASP A 217 -7.36 13.08 -11.97
N TRP A 218 -8.37 12.76 -11.18
CA TRP A 218 -8.76 13.57 -10.03
C TRP A 218 -7.66 13.61 -8.96
N LEU A 219 -7.09 12.44 -8.61
CA LEU A 219 -5.99 12.35 -7.64
C LEU A 219 -4.76 13.13 -8.12
N TYR A 220 -4.43 13.02 -9.40
CA TYR A 220 -3.32 13.80 -9.96
C TYR A 220 -3.53 15.29 -9.76
N GLY A 221 -4.65 15.84 -10.22
CA GLY A 221 -4.97 17.26 -10.07
C GLY A 221 -5.00 17.69 -8.59
N TYR A 222 -5.58 16.87 -7.72
CA TYR A 222 -5.66 17.14 -6.30
C TYR A 222 -4.28 17.19 -5.61
N LEU A 223 -3.38 16.26 -5.93
CA LEU A 223 -2.01 16.27 -5.40
C LEU A 223 -1.21 17.47 -5.89
N GLN A 224 -1.39 17.88 -7.16
CA GLN A 224 -0.77 19.07 -7.72
C GLN A 224 -1.25 20.35 -6.99
N ASP A 225 -2.55 20.46 -6.73
CA ASP A 225 -3.12 21.59 -6.00
C ASP A 225 -2.62 21.64 -4.55
N LEU A 226 -2.62 20.51 -3.83
CA LEU A 226 -2.05 20.42 -2.48
C LEU A 226 -0.59 20.85 -2.42
N ALA A 227 0.22 20.47 -3.43
CA ALA A 227 1.63 20.82 -3.52
C ALA A 227 1.89 22.23 -4.04
N GLY A 228 0.89 22.90 -4.63
CA GLY A 228 1.05 24.18 -5.30
C GLY A 228 1.84 24.09 -6.61
N LYS A 229 1.79 22.92 -7.29
CA LYS A 229 2.49 22.67 -8.55
C LYS A 229 1.55 22.78 -9.76
N ALA A 230 2.09 23.22 -10.91
CA ALA A 230 1.35 23.27 -12.16
C ALA A 230 0.97 21.84 -12.62
N ALA A 231 -0.16 21.71 -13.31
CA ALA A 231 -0.62 20.44 -13.85
C ALA A 231 0.34 19.79 -14.87
N THR A 232 1.17 20.57 -15.52
CA THR A 232 2.16 20.10 -16.52
C THR A 232 3.45 19.55 -15.92
N THR A 233 3.71 19.80 -14.63
CA THR A 233 4.94 19.39 -13.94
C THR A 233 4.57 18.53 -12.75
N PRO A 234 4.54 17.19 -12.89
CA PRO A 234 4.15 16.30 -11.81
C PRO A 234 4.96 16.50 -10.53
N LEU A 235 4.32 16.39 -9.36
CA LEU A 235 5.03 16.24 -8.09
C LEU A 235 5.82 14.95 -8.11
N THR A 236 7.15 15.04 -7.89
CA THR A 236 8.08 13.91 -7.91
C THR A 236 8.60 13.59 -6.51
N PHE A 237 9.16 12.40 -6.33
CA PHE A 237 9.88 12.08 -5.09
C PHE A 237 11.12 12.96 -4.92
N GLY A 238 11.80 13.38 -6.01
CA GLY A 238 12.92 14.30 -5.94
C GLY A 238 12.55 15.70 -5.44
N ASP A 239 11.36 16.20 -5.77
CA ASP A 239 10.83 17.43 -5.19
C ASP A 239 10.71 17.30 -3.66
N LEU A 240 10.19 16.16 -3.17
CA LEU A 240 10.04 15.89 -1.74
C LEU A 240 11.39 15.73 -1.04
N ASP A 241 12.32 14.98 -1.65
CA ASP A 241 13.66 14.76 -1.10
C ASP A 241 14.49 16.06 -1.03
N GLY A 242 14.26 16.99 -1.95
CA GLY A 242 15.03 18.24 -2.07
C GLY A 242 14.60 19.35 -1.11
N VAL A 243 13.44 19.25 -0.48
CA VAL A 243 12.88 20.34 0.33
C VAL A 243 13.60 20.51 1.68
N LEU A 244 13.75 21.75 2.12
CA LEU A 244 14.31 22.08 3.44
C LEU A 244 13.17 22.21 4.46
N LEU A 245 13.12 21.29 5.42
CA LEU A 245 12.09 21.28 6.45
C LEU A 245 12.44 22.16 7.65
N ASP A 246 13.70 22.17 8.05
CA ASP A 246 14.19 23.01 9.14
C ASP A 246 15.59 23.52 8.82
N ALA A 247 15.71 24.82 8.61
CA ALA A 247 16.97 25.48 8.30
C ALA A 247 17.95 25.50 9.50
N GLY A 248 17.42 25.62 10.72
CA GLY A 248 18.21 25.68 11.93
C GLY A 248 18.84 24.34 12.31
N ALA A 249 18.07 23.25 12.16
CA ALA A 249 18.55 21.89 12.41
C ALA A 249 19.14 21.20 11.16
N GLY A 250 19.10 21.83 9.98
CA GLY A 250 19.60 21.26 8.73
C GLY A 250 18.78 20.06 8.24
N VAL A 251 17.54 19.88 8.69
CA VAL A 251 16.70 18.74 8.32
C VAL A 251 16.13 18.96 6.92
N ARG A 252 16.49 18.06 6.00
CA ARG A 252 16.06 18.09 4.60
C ARG A 252 15.25 16.86 4.24
N GLY A 253 14.38 17.05 3.24
CA GLY A 253 13.62 16.02 2.56
C GLY A 253 12.39 15.55 3.32
N ILE A 254 11.36 15.24 2.58
CA ILE A 254 10.17 14.50 3.01
C ILE A 254 10.33 13.10 2.43
N ASP A 255 10.55 12.11 3.28
CA ASP A 255 10.68 10.72 2.81
C ASP A 255 9.29 10.10 2.72
N LEU A 256 8.79 10.02 1.49
CA LEU A 256 7.52 9.37 1.17
C LEU A 256 7.77 7.94 0.71
N SER A 257 7.12 6.97 1.35
CA SER A 257 7.24 5.56 1.00
C SER A 257 5.88 4.86 0.98
N MET A 258 5.68 3.98 0.00
CA MET A 258 4.43 3.24 -0.18
C MET A 258 4.71 1.78 -0.50
N MET A 259 3.75 0.89 -0.18
CA MET A 259 3.85 -0.52 -0.55
C MET A 259 2.99 -0.84 -1.76
N THR A 260 3.50 -1.71 -2.62
CA THR A 260 2.74 -2.37 -3.70
C THR A 260 3.07 -3.86 -3.74
N THR A 261 2.22 -4.66 -4.35
CA THR A 261 2.45 -6.11 -4.50
C THR A 261 2.68 -6.45 -5.97
N ALA A 262 3.85 -7.01 -6.29
CA ALA A 262 4.12 -7.57 -7.61
C ALA A 262 3.58 -9.01 -7.68
N LEU A 263 2.35 -9.18 -8.15
CA LEU A 263 1.65 -10.48 -8.18
C LEU A 263 2.42 -11.53 -8.98
N SER A 264 2.99 -11.13 -10.12
CA SER A 264 3.76 -12.04 -10.98
C SER A 264 5.08 -12.50 -10.36
N LEU A 265 5.56 -11.81 -9.33
CA LEU A 265 6.81 -12.11 -8.61
C LEU A 265 6.55 -12.66 -7.20
N GLY A 266 5.31 -12.66 -6.73
CA GLY A 266 4.91 -13.19 -5.42
C GLY A 266 5.51 -12.43 -4.23
N ARG A 267 5.85 -11.15 -4.38
CA ARG A 267 6.48 -10.36 -3.29
C ARG A 267 6.01 -8.91 -3.25
N PRO A 268 6.10 -8.26 -2.08
CA PRO A 268 5.90 -6.81 -1.96
C PRO A 268 7.09 -6.04 -2.50
N TYR A 269 6.85 -4.77 -2.83
CA TYR A 269 7.84 -3.77 -3.15
C TYR A 269 7.55 -2.46 -2.44
N SER A 270 8.60 -1.80 -1.97
CA SER A 270 8.54 -0.40 -1.55
C SER A 270 8.61 0.52 -2.77
N LEU A 271 7.87 1.61 -2.72
CA LEU A 271 7.88 2.67 -3.73
C LEU A 271 8.34 3.97 -3.07
N PRO A 272 9.20 4.74 -3.75
CA PRO A 272 9.75 4.52 -5.08
C PRO A 272 10.72 3.33 -5.11
N PHE A 273 10.92 2.73 -6.30
CA PHE A 273 11.87 1.62 -6.46
C PHE A 273 13.31 2.12 -6.27
N ASP A 274 14.07 1.49 -5.38
CA ASP A 274 15.47 1.89 -5.12
C ASP A 274 16.44 1.33 -6.16
N ASN A 275 16.40 0.02 -6.43
CA ASN A 275 17.39 -0.66 -7.29
C ASN A 275 16.76 -1.52 -8.38
N GLU A 276 15.44 -1.57 -8.47
CA GLU A 276 14.76 -2.44 -9.41
C GLU A 276 14.66 -1.81 -10.79
N GLN A 277 14.86 -2.64 -11.79
CA GLN A 277 14.89 -2.21 -13.20
C GLN A 277 13.61 -2.63 -13.89
N PHE A 278 12.56 -1.88 -13.67
CA PHE A 278 11.30 -2.03 -14.40
C PHE A 278 11.26 -1.11 -15.63
N TYR A 279 10.48 -1.55 -16.60
CA TYR A 279 10.18 -0.86 -17.83
C TYR A 279 8.67 -0.71 -17.99
N PHE A 280 8.23 0.22 -18.79
CA PHE A 280 6.83 0.37 -19.15
C PHE A 280 6.67 0.60 -20.65
N LYS A 281 5.49 0.33 -21.18
CA LYS A 281 5.08 0.74 -22.52
C LYS A 281 4.21 1.99 -22.41
N PRO A 282 4.59 3.11 -23.04
CA PRO A 282 3.83 4.35 -22.96
C PRO A 282 2.36 4.19 -23.35
N ASP A 283 2.07 3.46 -24.43
CA ASP A 283 0.71 3.24 -24.92
C ASP A 283 -0.17 2.44 -23.94
N GLU A 284 0.41 1.43 -23.26
CA GLU A 284 -0.30 0.66 -22.24
C GLU A 284 -0.49 1.49 -20.97
N LEU A 285 0.55 2.21 -20.55
CA LEU A 285 0.48 2.99 -19.32
C LEU A 285 -0.44 4.20 -19.43
N ALA A 286 -0.62 4.75 -20.65
CA ALA A 286 -1.60 5.79 -20.98
C ALA A 286 -3.06 5.37 -20.76
N LEU A 287 -3.34 4.08 -20.53
CA LEU A 287 -4.66 3.62 -20.12
C LEU A 287 -4.95 3.89 -18.63
N TYR A 288 -3.95 4.23 -17.82
CA TYR A 288 -4.01 4.37 -16.37
C TYR A 288 -3.68 5.78 -15.88
N PHE A 289 -2.95 6.57 -16.66
CA PHE A 289 -2.43 7.87 -16.25
C PHE A 289 -2.68 8.98 -17.29
N PRO A 290 -2.83 10.24 -16.83
CA PRO A 290 -2.91 11.41 -17.71
C PRO A 290 -1.70 11.53 -18.64
N ALA A 291 -1.91 12.15 -19.80
CA ALA A 291 -0.88 12.32 -20.82
C ALA A 291 0.36 13.06 -20.31
N GLU A 292 0.17 14.05 -19.44
CA GLU A 292 1.25 14.83 -18.82
C GLU A 292 2.19 13.95 -18.00
N VAL A 293 1.63 12.97 -17.25
CA VAL A 293 2.41 12.01 -16.45
C VAL A 293 3.21 11.08 -17.38
N ILE A 294 2.59 10.58 -18.46
CA ILE A 294 3.26 9.71 -19.42
C ILE A 294 4.39 10.43 -20.14
N THR A 295 4.13 11.64 -20.64
CA THR A 295 5.15 12.48 -21.28
C THR A 295 6.32 12.72 -20.34
N TRP A 296 6.03 13.14 -19.08
CA TRP A 296 7.06 13.33 -18.06
C TRP A 296 7.89 12.07 -17.83
N MET A 297 7.26 10.90 -17.71
CA MET A 297 7.97 9.63 -17.47
C MET A 297 8.85 9.24 -18.66
N VAL A 298 8.44 9.50 -19.89
CA VAL A 298 9.23 9.23 -21.09
C VAL A 298 10.44 10.16 -21.15
N ASP A 299 10.22 11.48 -20.95
CA ASP A 299 11.26 12.51 -21.03
C ASP A 299 12.30 12.37 -19.90
N ASN A 300 11.90 11.87 -18.74
CA ASN A 300 12.73 11.69 -17.57
C ASN A 300 13.13 10.23 -17.28
N ALA A 301 13.00 9.36 -18.26
CA ALA A 301 13.37 7.95 -18.18
C ALA A 301 14.88 7.67 -18.12
N GLY A 302 15.67 8.58 -17.66
CA GLY A 302 17.11 8.64 -17.45
C GLY A 302 18.00 7.54 -18.06
N GLU A 303 19.25 7.87 -18.35
CA GLU A 303 20.27 6.86 -18.66
C GLU A 303 20.73 6.16 -17.37
N ARG A 304 20.67 4.83 -17.36
CA ARG A 304 21.15 4.01 -16.28
C ARG A 304 22.67 3.79 -16.37
N SER A 305 23.24 3.18 -15.32
CA SER A 305 24.70 2.90 -15.24
C SER A 305 25.22 2.18 -16.51
N HIS A 306 26.49 2.35 -16.83
CA HIS A 306 27.16 1.75 -18.00
C HIS A 306 26.89 0.25 -18.20
N ALA A 307 26.79 -0.52 -17.12
CA ALA A 307 26.51 -1.95 -17.17
C ALA A 307 25.14 -2.33 -17.75
N ASN A 308 24.18 -1.37 -17.82
CA ASN A 308 22.81 -1.62 -18.24
C ASN A 308 22.45 -0.94 -19.58
N ARG A 309 23.37 -0.16 -20.17
CA ARG A 309 23.08 0.64 -21.40
C ARG A 309 22.67 -0.21 -22.58
N ALA A 310 23.38 -1.30 -22.85
CA ALA A 310 23.07 -2.18 -23.98
C ALA A 310 21.67 -2.80 -23.84
N ARG A 311 21.32 -3.25 -22.62
CA ARG A 311 20.00 -3.78 -22.32
C ARG A 311 18.92 -2.72 -22.46
N ASP A 312 19.14 -1.51 -21.93
CA ASP A 312 18.17 -0.41 -22.01
C ASP A 312 17.97 0.02 -23.48
N ALA A 313 19.02 0.05 -24.29
CA ALA A 313 18.94 0.31 -25.73
C ALA A 313 18.10 -0.75 -26.46
N ALA A 314 18.34 -2.03 -26.15
CA ALA A 314 17.56 -3.12 -26.69
C ALA A 314 16.09 -3.02 -26.27
N MET A 315 15.80 -2.78 -25.00
CA MET A 315 14.42 -2.62 -24.51
C MET A 315 13.70 -1.44 -25.17
N ARG A 316 14.39 -0.29 -25.35
CA ARG A 316 13.84 0.88 -26.05
C ARG A 316 13.53 0.60 -27.53
N SER A 317 14.33 -0.22 -28.22
CA SER A 317 14.06 -0.60 -29.62
C SER A 317 12.77 -1.40 -29.78
N PHE A 318 12.29 -2.02 -28.69
CA PHE A 318 11.00 -2.74 -28.63
C PHE A 318 9.86 -1.91 -28.00
N GLY A 319 10.06 -0.60 -27.82
CA GLY A 319 9.06 0.30 -27.27
C GLY A 319 8.92 0.23 -25.73
N TYR A 320 9.86 -0.42 -25.03
CA TYR A 320 9.89 -0.41 -23.56
C TYR A 320 10.78 0.74 -23.06
N VAL A 321 10.22 1.58 -22.22
CA VAL A 321 10.91 2.72 -21.61
C VAL A 321 11.24 2.38 -20.16
N PRO A 322 12.46 2.66 -19.68
CA PRO A 322 12.78 2.46 -18.26
C PRO A 322 11.89 3.32 -17.36
N VAL A 323 11.42 2.77 -16.25
CA VAL A 323 10.74 3.56 -15.21
C VAL A 323 11.73 4.60 -14.67
N PRO A 324 11.33 5.87 -14.52
CA PRO A 324 12.18 6.92 -13.98
C PRO A 324 12.80 6.57 -12.63
N SER A 325 13.97 7.15 -12.34
CA SER A 325 14.62 7.01 -11.04
C SER A 325 13.77 7.66 -9.92
N ARG A 326 14.09 7.36 -8.65
CA ARG A 326 13.44 7.98 -7.48
C ARG A 326 13.28 9.49 -7.65
N ALA A 327 14.33 10.17 -8.09
CA ALA A 327 14.33 11.64 -8.20
C ALA A 327 13.28 12.18 -9.17
N THR A 328 12.98 11.46 -10.24
CA THR A 328 12.09 11.92 -11.32
C THR A 328 10.79 11.14 -11.41
N LEU A 329 10.57 10.14 -10.55
CA LEU A 329 9.32 9.36 -10.51
C LEU A 329 8.17 10.23 -9.98
N PRO A 330 7.06 10.38 -10.73
CA PRO A 330 5.88 11.08 -10.25
C PRO A 330 5.21 10.33 -9.08
N VAL A 331 4.85 11.05 -8.02
CA VAL A 331 4.18 10.50 -6.83
C VAL A 331 2.88 9.78 -7.20
N ILE A 332 2.10 10.31 -8.14
CA ILE A 332 0.85 9.68 -8.57
C ILE A 332 1.03 8.26 -9.12
N VAL A 333 2.18 7.95 -9.72
CA VAL A 333 2.47 6.61 -10.22
C VAL A 333 2.57 5.62 -9.06
N ALA A 334 3.30 5.97 -8.00
CA ALA A 334 3.40 5.15 -6.80
C ALA A 334 2.04 4.98 -6.10
N VAL A 335 1.27 6.07 -5.96
CA VAL A 335 -0.10 6.02 -5.42
C VAL A 335 -0.95 5.01 -6.18
N ARG A 336 -0.94 5.09 -7.53
CA ARG A 336 -1.77 4.21 -8.36
C ARG A 336 -1.34 2.74 -8.30
N LEU A 337 -0.04 2.46 -8.25
CA LEU A 337 0.48 1.10 -8.04
C LEU A 337 0.02 0.54 -6.70
N SER A 338 0.13 1.33 -5.62
CA SER A 338 -0.27 0.93 -4.27
C SER A 338 -1.78 0.76 -4.10
N LEU A 339 -2.60 1.47 -4.88
CA LEU A 339 -4.07 1.51 -4.77
C LEU A 339 -4.78 0.46 -5.65
N SER A 340 -4.07 -0.32 -6.44
CA SER A 340 -4.65 -1.26 -7.43
C SER A 340 -5.38 -2.44 -6.77
N PHE A 341 -6.47 -2.15 -6.04
CA PHE A 341 -7.25 -3.15 -5.31
C PHE A 341 -7.90 -4.16 -6.28
N PRO A 342 -7.66 -5.47 -6.10
CA PRO A 342 -8.12 -6.51 -7.01
C PRO A 342 -9.63 -6.44 -7.31
N VAL A 343 -10.00 -6.74 -8.54
CA VAL A 343 -11.37 -6.71 -9.08
C VAL A 343 -11.93 -5.30 -9.21
N LEU A 344 -11.72 -4.40 -8.27
CA LEU A 344 -12.23 -3.03 -8.34
C LEU A 344 -11.37 -2.16 -9.26
N LEU A 345 -10.08 -2.05 -8.97
CA LEU A 345 -9.12 -1.28 -9.76
C LEU A 345 -8.16 -2.21 -10.51
N SER A 346 -7.95 -1.95 -11.78
CA SER A 346 -7.02 -2.71 -12.62
C SER A 346 -5.60 -2.70 -12.05
N ALA A 347 -4.94 -3.84 -12.07
CA ALA A 347 -3.50 -3.92 -11.81
C ALA A 347 -2.73 -3.13 -12.87
N VAL A 348 -1.61 -2.54 -12.50
CA VAL A 348 -0.78 -1.75 -13.40
C VAL A 348 0.35 -2.62 -13.94
N PRO A 349 0.47 -2.79 -15.27
CA PRO A 349 1.53 -3.58 -15.86
C PRO A 349 2.83 -2.79 -15.94
N LEU A 350 3.90 -3.38 -15.45
CA LEU A 350 5.27 -3.02 -15.76
C LEU A 350 5.99 -4.24 -16.35
N TYR A 351 7.20 -4.05 -16.81
CA TYR A 351 7.98 -5.08 -17.49
C TYR A 351 9.36 -5.20 -16.86
N ARG A 352 9.88 -6.40 -16.81
CA ARG A 352 11.27 -6.64 -16.43
C ARG A 352 11.94 -7.56 -17.46
N TYR A 353 13.24 -7.36 -17.62
CA TYR A 353 14.06 -8.29 -18.37
C TYR A 353 14.26 -9.55 -17.50
N ALA A 354 13.82 -10.72 -17.99
CA ALA A 354 13.98 -11.99 -17.32
C ALA A 354 15.27 -12.65 -17.82
N TRP A 355 16.20 -12.83 -16.91
CA TRP A 355 17.40 -13.60 -17.16
C TRP A 355 17.10 -15.09 -16.98
N GLU A 356 17.20 -15.88 -18.04
CA GLU A 356 17.22 -17.35 -17.95
C GLU A 356 18.64 -17.83 -18.16
N GLY A 357 19.27 -18.30 -17.10
CA GLY A 357 20.46 -19.12 -17.17
C GLY A 357 21.74 -18.54 -16.62
N SER A 358 22.32 -19.30 -15.71
CA SER A 358 23.65 -19.27 -15.08
C SER A 358 24.00 -18.03 -14.23
N ASP A 359 24.58 -18.28 -13.07
CA ASP A 359 25.11 -17.35 -12.06
C ASP A 359 26.24 -16.39 -12.55
N ARG A 360 26.32 -16.15 -13.85
CA ARG A 360 27.17 -15.11 -14.41
C ARG A 360 26.31 -14.00 -14.97
N ALA A 361 26.44 -12.80 -14.39
CA ALA A 361 26.09 -11.59 -15.11
C ALA A 361 26.68 -11.71 -16.53
N PRO A 362 25.93 -11.35 -17.61
CA PRO A 362 26.52 -11.36 -18.92
C PRO A 362 27.75 -10.46 -18.85
N ALA A 363 28.89 -11.09 -18.92
CA ALA A 363 30.03 -10.40 -19.45
C ALA A 363 29.57 -9.96 -20.83
N THR A 364 29.29 -8.66 -20.98
CA THR A 364 29.01 -8.04 -22.27
C THR A 364 28.13 -8.93 -23.17
N ILE A 365 26.92 -8.48 -23.47
CA ILE A 365 26.28 -8.91 -24.73
C ILE A 365 27.33 -8.51 -25.76
N ASP A 366 28.11 -9.48 -26.23
CA ASP A 366 29.08 -9.23 -27.27
C ASP A 366 28.30 -8.60 -28.41
N ASP A 367 28.71 -7.41 -28.83
CA ASP A 367 28.21 -6.68 -30.00
C ASP A 367 28.21 -7.59 -31.25
N ALA A 368 28.99 -8.69 -31.25
CA ALA A 368 29.10 -9.66 -32.30
C ALA A 368 27.84 -10.53 -32.51
N SER A 369 27.14 -10.94 -31.44
CA SER A 369 25.93 -11.77 -31.62
C SER A 369 24.71 -10.95 -32.12
N PHE A 370 24.79 -9.63 -32.02
CA PHE A 370 23.79 -8.73 -32.59
C PHE A 370 24.14 -8.27 -34.02
N ARG A 371 25.38 -8.40 -34.44
CA ARG A 371 25.85 -7.99 -35.79
C ARG A 371 25.66 -9.04 -36.87
N ASP A 372 25.73 -10.33 -36.53
CA ASP A 372 25.64 -11.41 -37.53
C ASP A 372 24.21 -11.66 -38.06
N ASP A 373 23.15 -11.29 -37.31
CA ASP A 373 21.77 -11.42 -37.78
C ASP A 373 21.20 -10.14 -38.46
N ALA A 374 21.99 -9.07 -38.56
CA ALA A 374 21.50 -7.75 -39.03
C ALA A 374 21.78 -7.48 -40.52
N SER A 375 22.47 -8.35 -41.26
CA SER A 375 22.97 -7.99 -42.57
C SER A 375 22.12 -8.41 -43.77
N ASP A 376 21.10 -9.26 -43.64
CA ASP A 376 20.40 -9.71 -44.85
C ASP A 376 18.89 -10.04 -44.72
N VAL A 377 18.08 -9.27 -44.00
CA VAL A 377 16.63 -9.55 -44.07
C VAL A 377 15.76 -8.28 -44.00
N GLU A 378 14.99 -8.05 -45.04
CA GLU A 378 13.99 -7.02 -45.24
C GLU A 378 12.93 -6.93 -44.10
N GLY A 379 12.35 -5.75 -43.93
CA GLY A 379 11.45 -5.28 -42.85
C GLY A 379 10.54 -6.28 -42.08
N ASP A 380 10.12 -7.36 -42.70
CA ASP A 380 9.19 -8.33 -42.12
C ASP A 380 9.87 -9.29 -41.10
N SER A 381 11.16 -9.60 -41.30
CA SER A 381 11.90 -10.45 -40.38
C SER A 381 12.41 -9.70 -39.14
N ARG A 382 12.55 -8.37 -39.18
CA ARG A 382 12.84 -7.55 -38.00
C ARG A 382 11.70 -7.61 -37.00
N ILE A 383 10.46 -7.52 -37.46
CA ILE A 383 9.26 -7.61 -36.60
C ILE A 383 9.17 -9.00 -35.96
N HIS A 384 9.46 -10.06 -36.71
CA HIS A 384 9.44 -11.43 -36.21
C HIS A 384 10.57 -11.74 -35.22
N SER A 385 11.80 -11.22 -35.45
CA SER A 385 12.91 -11.38 -34.52
C SER A 385 12.69 -10.56 -33.24
N GLN A 386 12.13 -9.36 -33.36
CA GLN A 386 11.74 -8.53 -32.23
C GLN A 386 10.67 -9.19 -31.34
N ALA A 387 9.63 -9.76 -31.97
CA ALA A 387 8.58 -10.45 -31.23
C ALA A 387 9.12 -11.69 -30.48
N ARG A 388 10.04 -12.45 -31.09
CA ARG A 388 10.69 -13.61 -30.45
C ARG A 388 11.60 -13.20 -29.30
N PHE A 389 12.39 -12.13 -29.44
CA PHE A 389 13.23 -11.61 -28.36
C PHE A 389 12.39 -11.12 -27.18
N ALA A 390 11.34 -10.34 -27.43
CA ALA A 390 10.44 -9.86 -26.39
C ALA A 390 9.74 -11.02 -25.68
N GLN A 391 9.30 -12.03 -26.42
CA GLN A 391 8.63 -13.21 -25.89
C GLN A 391 9.56 -14.08 -25.03
N ALA A 392 10.84 -14.17 -25.37
CA ALA A 392 11.83 -14.97 -24.64
C ALA A 392 12.37 -14.28 -23.39
N ASN A 393 12.59 -12.95 -23.45
CA ASN A 393 13.38 -12.24 -22.44
C ASN A 393 12.63 -11.20 -21.62
N VAL A 394 11.41 -10.81 -22.01
CA VAL A 394 10.62 -9.80 -21.30
C VAL A 394 9.45 -10.44 -20.59
N ARG A 395 9.34 -10.19 -19.29
CA ARG A 395 8.22 -10.66 -18.46
C ARG A 395 7.34 -9.48 -18.05
N ARG A 396 6.05 -9.61 -18.28
CA ARG A 396 5.03 -8.67 -17.78
C ARG A 396 4.82 -8.91 -16.29
N VAL A 397 4.95 -7.87 -15.49
CA VAL A 397 4.77 -7.89 -14.04
C VAL A 397 3.54 -7.05 -13.70
N LEU A 398 2.55 -7.67 -13.08
CA LEU A 398 1.34 -6.98 -12.65
C LEU A 398 1.50 -6.49 -11.21
N PHE A 399 1.39 -5.18 -11.05
CA PHE A 399 1.39 -4.53 -9.74
C PHE A 399 -0.02 -4.30 -9.26
N SER A 400 -0.27 -4.70 -8.03
CA SER A 400 -1.56 -4.63 -7.37
C SER A 400 -1.43 -3.99 -5.98
N ASP A 401 -2.54 -3.88 -5.26
CA ASP A 401 -2.62 -3.24 -3.94
C ASP A 401 -1.56 -3.78 -2.97
N GLY A 402 -0.88 -2.86 -2.31
CA GLY A 402 0.14 -3.22 -1.34
C GLY A 402 -0.41 -3.95 -0.12
N GLY A 403 -1.68 -3.71 0.22
CA GLY A 403 -2.37 -4.38 1.32
C GLY A 403 -2.55 -5.90 1.14
N ILE A 404 -2.21 -6.46 -0.03
CA ILE A 404 -2.18 -7.91 -0.23
C ILE A 404 -1.06 -8.55 0.60
N CYS A 405 0.11 -7.92 0.69
CA CYS A 405 1.28 -8.44 1.41
C CYS A 405 1.51 -7.78 2.77
N SER A 406 1.25 -6.48 2.90
CA SER A 406 1.37 -5.71 4.15
C SER A 406 0.41 -4.54 4.10
N ASN A 407 -0.59 -4.58 4.96
CA ASN A 407 -1.64 -3.57 4.99
C ASN A 407 -1.35 -2.42 5.95
N PHE A 408 -0.41 -2.61 6.88
CA PHE A 408 0.01 -1.62 7.86
C PHE A 408 1.52 -1.69 8.12
N PRO A 409 2.36 -1.20 7.21
CA PRO A 409 3.81 -1.38 7.24
C PRO A 409 4.50 -0.45 8.24
N LEU A 410 4.25 -0.63 9.54
CA LEU A 410 4.81 0.18 10.63
C LEU A 410 6.35 0.20 10.65
N GLN A 411 6.98 -0.84 10.11
CA GLN A 411 8.45 -0.97 10.06
C GLN A 411 9.13 -0.03 9.06
N MET A 412 8.39 0.60 8.14
CA MET A 412 8.99 1.44 7.10
C MET A 412 9.96 2.51 7.64
N PHE A 413 9.60 3.09 8.79
CA PHE A 413 10.36 4.19 9.39
C PHE A 413 10.75 3.89 10.85
N ASP A 414 10.88 2.61 11.18
CA ASP A 414 11.17 2.21 12.55
C ASP A 414 12.67 2.33 12.87
N ALA A 415 13.07 3.39 13.53
CA ALA A 415 14.41 3.55 14.05
C ALA A 415 14.57 2.73 15.34
N VAL A 416 15.74 2.11 15.52
CA VAL A 416 16.08 1.37 16.74
C VAL A 416 16.00 2.27 17.98
N LEU A 417 16.59 3.46 17.90
CA LEU A 417 16.52 4.51 18.92
C LEU A 417 15.96 5.79 18.27
N PRO A 418 14.65 6.03 18.30
CA PRO A 418 14.04 7.13 17.57
C PRO A 418 14.34 8.50 18.19
N GLY A 419 14.65 9.47 17.34
CA GLY A 419 14.81 10.88 17.73
C GLY A 419 13.47 11.62 17.87
N TRP A 420 12.44 11.15 17.19
CA TRP A 420 11.05 11.63 17.23
C TRP A 420 10.06 10.47 17.10
N PRO A 421 8.77 10.67 17.45
CA PRO A 421 7.79 9.59 17.39
C PRO A 421 7.42 9.23 15.94
N THR A 422 7.24 7.94 15.68
CA THR A 422 6.59 7.42 14.47
C THR A 422 5.18 6.98 14.81
N PHE A 423 4.16 7.69 14.35
CA PHE A 423 2.77 7.35 14.61
C PHE A 423 2.22 6.38 13.59
N GLY A 424 1.47 5.40 14.06
CA GLY A 424 0.66 4.53 13.21
C GLY A 424 -0.82 4.85 13.37
N ILE A 425 -1.57 4.97 12.26
CA ILE A 425 -3.02 5.07 12.29
C ILE A 425 -3.63 3.79 11.74
N ASN A 426 -4.16 2.97 12.63
CA ASN A 426 -4.82 1.70 12.35
C ASN A 426 -6.33 1.89 12.18
N LEU A 427 -6.97 1.04 11.37
CA LEU A 427 -8.40 1.04 11.09
C LEU A 427 -9.01 -0.30 11.52
N ARG A 428 -10.16 -0.28 12.21
CA ARG A 428 -10.92 -1.47 12.61
C ARG A 428 -12.42 -1.26 12.39
N ASP A 429 -13.10 -2.33 11.93
CA ASP A 429 -14.54 -2.36 11.63
C ASP A 429 -15.37 -3.03 12.75
N ASP A 430 -14.94 -2.87 14.01
CA ASP A 430 -15.49 -3.53 15.20
C ASP A 430 -16.33 -2.62 16.11
N LEU A 431 -16.67 -1.42 15.65
CA LEU A 431 -17.47 -0.48 16.43
C LEU A 431 -18.94 -0.91 16.46
N THR A 432 -19.47 -1.09 17.65
CA THR A 432 -20.90 -1.43 17.83
C THR A 432 -21.81 -0.20 17.65
N ASP A 433 -23.07 -0.40 17.33
CA ASP A 433 -24.03 0.70 17.17
C ASP A 433 -24.29 1.48 18.46
N ARG A 434 -24.00 0.88 19.63
CA ARG A 434 -24.14 1.50 20.95
C ARG A 434 -22.92 2.30 21.38
N ALA A 435 -21.81 2.20 20.66
CA ALA A 435 -20.57 2.88 21.00
C ALA A 435 -20.72 4.42 20.89
N SER A 436 -20.11 5.12 21.84
CA SER A 436 -20.05 6.59 21.87
C SER A 436 -19.04 7.14 20.85
N ALA A 437 -19.05 8.45 20.63
CA ALA A 437 -18.04 9.11 19.81
C ALA A 437 -16.61 8.94 20.38
N ALA A 438 -16.47 8.85 21.71
CA ALA A 438 -15.16 8.64 22.36
C ALA A 438 -14.56 7.25 22.07
N ASP A 439 -15.41 6.24 21.85
CA ASP A 439 -14.99 4.86 21.55
C ASP A 439 -14.44 4.69 20.13
N ARG A 440 -14.66 5.69 19.25
CA ARG A 440 -14.20 5.67 17.86
C ARG A 440 -12.69 5.81 17.71
N ALA A 441 -12.01 6.36 18.68
CA ALA A 441 -10.56 6.56 18.64
C ALA A 441 -9.95 5.98 19.92
N TYR A 442 -9.08 4.99 19.76
CA TYR A 442 -8.40 4.31 20.85
C TYR A 442 -6.89 4.47 20.73
N LEU A 443 -6.28 5.10 21.72
CA LEU A 443 -4.84 5.12 21.93
C LEU A 443 -4.56 4.27 23.19
N PRO A 444 -3.70 3.23 23.12
CA PRO A 444 -3.42 2.38 24.27
C PRO A 444 -2.80 3.20 25.42
N PRO A 445 -3.22 2.98 26.69
CA PRO A 445 -2.48 3.48 27.83
C PRO A 445 -1.06 2.89 27.85
N ARG A 446 -0.12 3.64 28.43
CA ARG A 446 1.28 3.18 28.55
C ARG A 446 1.37 1.82 29.25
N GLY A 447 2.19 0.92 28.72
CA GLY A 447 2.42 -0.40 29.28
C GLY A 447 1.27 -1.39 29.15
N SER A 448 0.14 -0.98 28.56
CA SER A 448 -0.98 -1.90 28.37
C SER A 448 -0.74 -2.84 27.18
N ALA A 449 -1.25 -4.08 27.27
CA ALA A 449 -1.34 -4.96 26.12
C ALA A 449 -2.39 -4.44 25.14
N LEU A 450 -2.14 -4.60 23.83
CA LEU A 450 -3.20 -4.39 22.85
C LEU A 450 -4.18 -5.55 22.90
N PRO A 451 -5.49 -5.31 22.80
CA PRO A 451 -6.44 -6.38 22.55
C PRO A 451 -6.05 -7.14 21.28
N PRO A 452 -6.09 -8.48 21.29
CA PRO A 452 -5.83 -9.26 20.09
C PRO A 452 -6.83 -8.88 18.99
N GLU A 453 -6.42 -8.98 17.73
CA GLU A 453 -7.36 -8.91 16.60
C GLU A 453 -7.93 -10.29 16.35
N ASP A 454 -9.08 -10.57 16.96
CA ASP A 454 -9.80 -11.82 16.77
C ASP A 454 -10.74 -11.69 15.56
N TYR A 455 -10.73 -12.70 14.70
CA TYR A 455 -11.69 -12.80 13.60
C TYR A 455 -12.81 -13.76 14.00
N THR A 456 -14.03 -13.25 14.10
CA THR A 456 -15.19 -14.08 14.39
C THR A 456 -15.53 -14.92 13.17
N ILE A 457 -15.50 -16.25 13.35
CA ILE A 457 -15.93 -17.22 12.34
C ILE A 457 -17.31 -17.73 12.74
N ALA A 458 -18.30 -17.56 11.89
CA ALA A 458 -19.64 -18.08 12.13
C ALA A 458 -19.61 -19.61 12.18
N THR A 459 -20.37 -20.21 13.11
CA THR A 459 -20.31 -21.65 13.38
C THR A 459 -21.33 -22.48 12.58
N SER A 460 -22.25 -21.83 11.84
CA SER A 460 -23.30 -22.51 11.10
C SER A 460 -23.78 -21.73 9.88
N GLY A 461 -24.39 -22.43 8.93
CA GLY A 461 -24.98 -21.87 7.71
C GLY A 461 -23.96 -21.44 6.66
N ALA A 462 -24.42 -20.83 5.59
CA ALA A 462 -23.57 -20.33 4.51
C ALA A 462 -22.58 -19.24 5.00
N GLU A 463 -22.92 -18.53 6.08
CA GLU A 463 -22.06 -17.50 6.69
C GLU A 463 -20.77 -18.10 7.25
N SER A 464 -20.77 -19.38 7.67
CA SER A 464 -19.56 -20.04 8.18
C SER A 464 -18.48 -20.14 7.11
N VAL A 465 -18.85 -20.53 5.89
CA VAL A 465 -17.90 -20.67 4.77
C VAL A 465 -17.33 -19.30 4.35
N PHE A 466 -18.19 -18.28 4.25
CA PHE A 466 -17.75 -16.92 3.88
C PHE A 466 -16.89 -16.28 4.97
N SER A 467 -17.24 -16.43 6.23
CA SER A 467 -16.43 -15.90 7.35
C SER A 467 -15.10 -16.61 7.46
N PHE A 468 -15.06 -17.93 7.25
CA PHE A 468 -13.82 -18.72 7.23
C PHE A 468 -12.89 -18.28 6.09
N ALA A 469 -13.42 -18.18 4.84
CA ALA A 469 -12.62 -17.69 3.70
C ALA A 469 -12.11 -16.26 3.93
N SER A 470 -12.95 -15.38 4.48
CA SER A 470 -12.56 -14.02 4.84
C SER A 470 -11.47 -14.00 5.92
N ALA A 471 -11.55 -14.88 6.93
CA ALA A 471 -10.54 -15.00 7.97
C ALA A 471 -9.20 -15.46 7.40
N ILE A 472 -9.19 -16.42 6.46
CA ILE A 472 -7.96 -16.83 5.75
C ILE A 472 -7.32 -15.63 5.04
N ILE A 473 -8.08 -14.90 4.23
CA ILE A 473 -7.57 -13.74 3.49
C ILE A 473 -7.03 -12.68 4.46
N ARG A 474 -7.80 -12.33 5.50
CA ARG A 474 -7.38 -11.36 6.51
C ARG A 474 -6.12 -11.81 7.26
N THR A 475 -5.99 -13.09 7.56
CA THR A 475 -4.78 -13.65 8.19
C THR A 475 -3.59 -13.50 7.25
N MET A 476 -3.72 -13.88 5.98
CA MET A 476 -2.65 -13.73 4.99
C MET A 476 -2.18 -12.28 4.84
N GLN A 477 -3.10 -11.32 4.87
CA GLN A 477 -2.81 -9.90 4.72
C GLN A 477 -2.21 -9.24 5.96
N ASN A 478 -2.61 -9.68 7.15
CA ASN A 478 -2.35 -8.91 8.37
C ASN A 478 -1.49 -9.65 9.42
N TRP A 479 -1.09 -10.92 9.22
CA TRP A 479 -0.39 -11.69 10.24
C TRP A 479 0.92 -11.03 10.69
N ARG A 480 1.70 -10.49 9.74
CA ARG A 480 2.96 -9.80 10.02
C ARG A 480 2.72 -8.47 10.74
N ASP A 481 1.77 -7.68 10.23
CA ASP A 481 1.41 -6.37 10.77
C ASP A 481 0.85 -6.51 12.20
N ASN A 482 0.05 -7.55 12.47
CA ASN A 482 -0.51 -7.84 13.79
C ASN A 482 0.57 -8.24 14.80
N LEU A 483 1.57 -9.03 14.39
CA LEU A 483 2.70 -9.39 15.25
C LEU A 483 3.52 -8.14 15.60
N GLN A 484 3.84 -7.29 14.62
CA GLN A 484 4.57 -6.05 14.87
C GLN A 484 3.82 -5.10 15.77
N ARG A 485 2.52 -4.91 15.54
CA ARG A 485 1.68 -4.03 16.34
C ARG A 485 1.63 -4.45 17.82
N ALA A 486 1.72 -5.73 18.11
CA ALA A 486 1.74 -6.25 19.48
C ALA A 486 3.11 -6.04 20.17
N ALA A 487 4.18 -5.82 19.41
CA ALA A 487 5.53 -5.70 19.93
C ALA A 487 5.71 -4.42 20.78
N PRO A 488 6.56 -4.49 21.82
CA PRO A 488 6.94 -3.31 22.60
C PRO A 488 7.56 -2.23 21.71
N GLY A 489 7.21 -0.97 21.99
CA GLY A 489 7.69 0.16 21.19
C GLY A 489 6.95 0.37 19.85
N PHE A 490 6.00 -0.51 19.50
CA PHE A 490 5.05 -0.27 18.40
C PHE A 490 3.66 0.07 18.93
N ARG A 491 3.12 -0.72 19.86
CA ARG A 491 1.75 -0.59 20.37
C ARG A 491 1.45 0.79 20.96
N ASP A 492 2.41 1.38 21.67
CA ASP A 492 2.21 2.62 22.44
C ASP A 492 2.01 3.87 21.55
N ARG A 493 2.32 3.78 20.25
CA ARG A 493 2.26 4.85 19.25
C ARG A 493 1.26 4.57 18.12
N VAL A 494 0.45 3.53 18.27
CA VAL A 494 -0.57 3.15 17.27
C VAL A 494 -1.93 3.59 17.74
N LEU A 495 -2.45 4.62 17.06
CA LEU A 495 -3.84 5.05 17.19
C LEU A 495 -4.74 4.10 16.40
N THR A 496 -5.76 3.55 17.01
CA THR A 496 -6.79 2.74 16.33
C THR A 496 -8.07 3.55 16.17
N ILE A 497 -8.47 3.81 14.93
CA ILE A 497 -9.78 4.37 14.59
C ILE A 497 -10.75 3.22 14.33
N ARG A 498 -11.85 3.21 15.08
CA ARG A 498 -12.90 2.19 15.01
C ARG A 498 -14.11 2.75 14.27
N HIS A 499 -14.64 1.98 13.35
CA HIS A 499 -15.83 2.33 12.59
C HIS A 499 -16.83 1.14 12.58
N ARG A 500 -18.09 1.44 12.25
CA ARG A 500 -19.10 0.40 12.10
C ARG A 500 -18.88 -0.34 10.78
N THR A 501 -19.36 -1.58 10.70
CA THR A 501 -19.23 -2.40 9.47
C THR A 501 -19.81 -1.74 8.22
N ARG A 502 -20.80 -0.85 8.37
CA ARG A 502 -21.41 -0.08 7.26
C ARG A 502 -20.60 1.17 6.89
N GLU A 503 -19.75 1.65 7.80
CA GLU A 503 -18.90 2.82 7.63
C GLU A 503 -17.53 2.34 7.13
N GLY A 504 -17.21 2.52 5.85
CA GLY A 504 -15.93 2.07 5.31
C GLY A 504 -15.99 0.77 4.52
N GLY A 505 -14.90 0.01 4.50
CA GLY A 505 -14.76 -1.20 3.70
C GLY A 505 -14.82 -0.91 2.20
N LEU A 506 -15.78 -1.51 1.49
CA LEU A 506 -16.04 -1.29 0.06
C LEU A 506 -17.30 -0.44 -0.19
N ASN A 507 -17.85 0.23 0.84
CA ASN A 507 -19.01 1.11 0.68
C ASN A 507 -18.59 2.44 0.03
N LEU A 508 -18.58 2.50 -1.30
CA LEU A 508 -18.20 3.68 -2.08
C LEU A 508 -19.26 4.81 -2.04
N ASP A 509 -20.50 4.52 -1.63
CA ASP A 509 -21.61 5.49 -1.60
C ASP A 509 -22.12 5.72 -0.17
N MET A 510 -21.17 6.03 0.72
CA MET A 510 -21.50 6.37 2.11
C MET A 510 -22.35 7.63 2.19
N SER A 511 -23.19 7.74 3.25
CA SER A 511 -23.91 8.96 3.55
C SER A 511 -22.97 10.09 3.98
N GLU A 512 -23.36 11.33 3.74
CA GLU A 512 -22.61 12.51 4.22
C GLU A 512 -22.41 12.47 5.75
N SER A 513 -23.41 11.99 6.48
CA SER A 513 -23.34 11.85 7.94
C SER A 513 -22.32 10.80 8.38
N ASP A 514 -22.21 9.65 7.67
CA ASP A 514 -21.22 8.62 7.99
C ASP A 514 -19.80 9.14 7.68
N ILE A 515 -19.61 9.81 6.54
CA ILE A 515 -18.34 10.44 6.17
C ILE A 515 -17.94 11.49 7.22
N ALA A 516 -18.85 12.36 7.63
CA ALA A 516 -18.57 13.38 8.65
C ALA A 516 -18.21 12.76 10.01
N ALA A 517 -18.92 11.70 10.42
CA ALA A 517 -18.62 11.00 11.67
C ALA A 517 -17.24 10.32 11.65
N MET A 518 -16.86 9.70 10.52
CA MET A 518 -15.54 9.10 10.34
C MET A 518 -14.43 10.16 10.32
N ALA A 519 -14.62 11.26 9.60
CA ALA A 519 -13.69 12.39 9.57
C ALA A 519 -13.47 12.98 10.97
N ALA A 520 -14.54 13.20 11.74
CA ALA A 520 -14.45 13.64 13.12
C ALA A 520 -13.67 12.67 14.02
N SER A 521 -13.79 11.36 13.76
CA SER A 521 -13.04 10.32 14.48
C SER A 521 -11.53 10.43 14.20
N GLY A 522 -11.14 10.77 12.97
CA GLY A 522 -9.75 11.03 12.60
C GLY A 522 -9.17 12.21 13.40
N ALA A 523 -9.86 13.34 13.42
CA ALA A 523 -9.44 14.53 14.17
C ALA A 523 -9.37 14.26 15.69
N LEU A 524 -10.36 13.55 16.25
CA LEU A 524 -10.36 13.15 17.67
C LEU A 524 -9.15 12.26 18.00
N GLY A 525 -8.84 11.28 17.14
CA GLY A 525 -7.71 10.40 17.34
C GLY A 525 -6.38 11.14 17.29
N ALA A 526 -6.21 12.03 16.32
CA ALA A 526 -5.02 12.86 16.20
C ALA A 526 -4.83 13.76 17.43
N LYS A 527 -5.94 14.32 17.97
CA LYS A 527 -5.88 15.09 19.22
C LYS A 527 -5.35 14.25 20.37
N LYS A 528 -5.78 12.96 20.52
CA LYS A 528 -5.25 12.06 21.56
C LYS A 528 -3.73 11.84 21.41
N LEU A 529 -3.22 11.71 20.18
CA LEU A 529 -1.76 11.63 19.93
C LEU A 529 -1.05 12.93 20.34
N ILE A 530 -1.59 14.07 19.97
CA ILE A 530 -1.03 15.38 20.34
C ILE A 530 -0.99 15.52 21.86
N ASP A 531 -2.11 15.26 22.56
CA ASP A 531 -2.20 15.38 24.00
C ASP A 531 -1.18 14.45 24.72
N ALA A 532 -0.94 13.25 24.19
CA ALA A 532 -0.04 12.26 24.78
C ALA A 532 1.46 12.51 24.47
N PHE A 533 1.79 12.98 23.28
CA PHE A 533 3.18 13.05 22.82
C PHE A 533 3.72 14.47 22.62
N ALA A 534 2.88 15.46 22.30
CA ALA A 534 3.31 16.84 22.10
C ALA A 534 3.03 17.73 23.30
N CYS A 535 1.89 17.55 23.97
CA CYS A 535 1.42 18.40 25.04
C CYS A 535 1.08 17.59 26.30
N PRO A 536 2.03 16.80 26.86
CA PRO A 536 1.78 16.06 28.09
C PRO A 536 1.55 17.02 29.25
N GLN A 537 0.67 16.64 30.20
CA GLN A 537 0.37 17.47 31.37
C GLN A 537 1.58 17.59 32.33
N ASP A 538 2.37 16.53 32.41
CA ASP A 538 3.59 16.43 33.21
C ASP A 538 4.60 15.44 32.57
N ALA A 539 5.80 15.38 33.09
CA ALA A 539 6.83 14.44 32.62
C ALA A 539 6.40 12.96 32.80
N ALA A 540 5.59 12.66 33.81
CA ALA A 540 5.09 11.32 34.04
C ALA A 540 4.02 10.92 33.01
N SER A 541 3.35 11.85 32.35
CA SER A 541 2.37 11.60 31.29
C SER A 541 2.97 11.62 29.88
N ASP A 542 4.25 11.94 29.71
CA ASP A 542 4.91 12.00 28.40
C ASP A 542 5.09 10.60 27.80
N HIS A 543 4.31 10.33 26.77
CA HIS A 543 4.37 9.05 26.06
C HIS A 543 5.66 8.89 25.24
N PHE A 544 6.31 9.97 24.79
CA PHE A 544 7.52 9.86 24.02
C PHE A 544 8.72 9.48 24.87
N ILE A 545 8.86 10.01 26.09
CA ILE A 545 9.90 9.59 27.05
C ILE A 545 9.72 8.10 27.40
N TYR A 546 8.48 7.66 27.68
CA TYR A 546 8.17 6.26 27.93
C TYR A 546 8.51 5.39 26.70
N HIS A 547 8.13 5.81 25.51
CA HIS A 547 8.44 5.11 24.25
C HIS A 547 9.95 4.93 24.07
N ARG A 548 10.75 5.98 24.24
CA ARG A 548 12.21 5.91 24.16
C ARG A 548 12.81 4.93 25.17
N TRP A 549 12.28 4.93 26.38
CA TRP A 549 12.70 3.97 27.41
C TRP A 549 12.40 2.53 26.99
N VAL A 550 11.19 2.24 26.51
CA VAL A 550 10.82 0.92 25.98
C VAL A 550 11.75 0.51 24.84
N ARG A 551 12.08 1.42 23.92
CA ARG A 551 13.01 1.14 22.80
C ARG A 551 14.41 0.78 23.27
N VAL A 552 14.98 1.53 24.19
CA VAL A 552 16.28 1.21 24.80
C VAL A 552 16.24 -0.17 25.48
N ARG A 553 15.20 -0.44 26.26
CA ARG A 553 15.06 -1.72 26.97
C ARG A 553 14.90 -2.90 26.00
N SER A 554 14.17 -2.71 24.93
CA SER A 554 14.03 -3.73 23.86
C SER A 554 15.34 -3.97 23.14
N LEU A 555 16.08 -2.90 22.80
CA LEU A 555 17.39 -3.02 22.16
C LEU A 555 18.38 -3.80 23.05
N LEU A 556 18.51 -3.44 24.31
CA LEU A 556 19.42 -4.11 25.24
C LEU A 556 19.05 -5.59 25.42
N GLY A 557 17.75 -5.90 25.49
CA GLY A 557 17.25 -7.27 25.61
C GLY A 557 17.56 -8.14 24.39
N VAL A 558 17.66 -7.56 23.20
CA VAL A 558 17.99 -8.26 21.95
C VAL A 558 19.49 -8.28 21.69
N LEU A 559 20.20 -7.18 21.99
CA LEU A 559 21.62 -7.06 21.73
C LEU A 559 22.43 -8.06 22.55
N GLN A 560 22.08 -8.27 23.80
CA GLN A 560 22.79 -9.17 24.68
C GLN A 560 22.82 -10.64 24.19
N PRO A 561 21.69 -11.29 23.84
CA PRO A 561 21.73 -12.62 23.22
C PRO A 561 22.50 -12.65 21.90
N MET A 562 22.37 -11.61 21.09
CA MET A 562 23.09 -11.50 19.80
C MET A 562 24.62 -11.42 19.99
N LEU A 563 25.09 -10.66 20.99
CA LEU A 563 26.52 -10.59 21.34
C LEU A 563 27.01 -11.97 21.80
N ARG A 564 26.24 -12.68 22.61
CA ARG A 564 26.55 -14.04 23.03
C ARG A 564 26.65 -15.02 21.87
N ASP A 565 25.73 -14.95 20.91
CA ASP A 565 25.78 -15.76 19.70
C ASP A 565 27.02 -15.43 18.85
N ILE A 566 27.39 -14.14 18.74
CA ILE A 566 28.62 -13.70 18.07
C ILE A 566 29.85 -14.26 18.80
N HIS A 567 29.91 -14.14 20.14
CA HIS A 567 31.00 -14.70 20.96
C HIS A 567 31.15 -16.20 20.71
N GLN A 568 30.06 -16.97 20.73
CA GLN A 568 30.08 -18.39 20.43
C GLN A 568 30.59 -18.66 19.00
N GLY A 569 30.12 -17.93 18.00
CA GLY A 569 30.57 -18.06 16.62
C GLY A 569 32.04 -17.65 16.38
N VAL A 570 32.59 -16.77 17.22
CA VAL A 570 34.00 -16.38 17.16
C VAL A 570 34.92 -17.36 17.89
N THR A 571 34.45 -17.94 19.02
CA THR A 571 35.29 -18.74 19.92
C THR A 571 35.14 -20.24 19.79
N VAL A 572 33.93 -20.74 19.41
CA VAL A 572 33.61 -22.17 19.35
C VAL A 572 33.51 -22.62 17.87
N LEU A 573 34.66 -22.96 17.29
CA LEU A 573 34.73 -23.39 15.89
C LEU A 573 35.35 -24.78 15.80
N ASP A 574 34.60 -25.69 15.18
CA ASP A 574 35.04 -27.05 14.93
C ASP A 574 35.88 -27.09 13.65
N ASN A 575 37.20 -27.09 13.75
CA ASN A 575 38.17 -27.18 12.63
C ASN A 575 38.14 -26.07 11.56
N HIS A 576 37.57 -24.90 11.86
CA HIS A 576 37.57 -23.74 10.98
C HIS A 576 38.28 -22.53 11.63
N PRO A 577 38.87 -21.61 10.84
CA PRO A 577 39.47 -20.42 11.41
C PRO A 577 38.39 -19.53 12.04
N PRO A 578 38.71 -18.83 13.15
CA PRO A 578 37.83 -17.81 13.73
C PRO A 578 37.41 -16.76 12.71
N TYR A 579 36.18 -16.23 12.82
CA TYR A 579 35.68 -15.22 11.88
C TYR A 579 36.60 -14.00 11.72
N PRO A 580 37.27 -13.45 12.75
CA PRO A 580 38.22 -12.36 12.57
C PRO A 580 39.41 -12.75 11.66
N ASP A 581 39.91 -13.98 11.79
CA ASP A 581 41.01 -14.49 10.95
C ASP A 581 40.52 -14.79 9.53
N LEU A 582 39.32 -15.39 9.41
CA LEU A 582 38.68 -15.60 8.09
C LEU A 582 38.50 -14.28 7.32
N VAL A 583 38.17 -13.19 8.01
CA VAL A 583 37.99 -11.88 7.37
C VAL A 583 39.36 -11.27 6.99
N ARG A 584 40.41 -11.42 7.83
CA ARG A 584 41.76 -10.96 7.50
C ARG A 584 42.34 -11.71 6.31
N ASP A 585 42.18 -13.04 6.31
CA ASP A 585 42.75 -13.96 5.31
C ASP A 585 41.69 -14.50 4.34
N ALA A 586 40.78 -13.63 3.86
CA ALA A 586 39.67 -14.03 3.00
C ALA A 586 40.12 -14.94 1.83
N PRO A 587 39.53 -16.13 1.66
CA PRO A 587 39.96 -17.10 0.66
C PRO A 587 39.91 -16.53 -0.75
N ALA A 588 40.90 -16.88 -1.58
CA ALA A 588 41.01 -16.38 -2.95
C ALA A 588 39.79 -16.75 -3.84
N TYR A 589 39.06 -17.81 -3.48
CA TYR A 589 37.87 -18.27 -4.19
C TYR A 589 36.57 -17.50 -3.84
N VAL A 590 36.61 -16.62 -2.85
CA VAL A 590 35.46 -15.71 -2.59
C VAL A 590 35.30 -14.80 -3.79
N GLY A 591 34.14 -14.89 -4.45
CA GLY A 591 33.85 -14.14 -5.66
C GLY A 591 34.03 -12.62 -5.50
N SER A 592 34.31 -11.93 -6.59
CA SER A 592 34.59 -10.48 -6.59
C SER A 592 33.48 -9.63 -5.94
N SER A 593 32.23 -10.10 -5.97
CA SER A 593 31.07 -9.40 -5.42
C SER A 593 31.07 -9.25 -3.88
N TYR A 594 31.84 -10.12 -3.18
CA TYR A 594 31.89 -10.13 -1.71
C TYR A 594 33.26 -9.74 -1.15
N ARG A 595 34.16 -9.26 -2.01
CA ARG A 595 35.50 -8.84 -1.55
C ARG A 595 35.45 -7.53 -0.79
N LEU A 596 36.06 -7.55 0.38
CA LEU A 596 36.38 -6.34 1.13
C LEU A 596 37.74 -5.81 0.68
N SER A 597 37.93 -4.50 0.68
CA SER A 597 39.26 -3.90 0.55
C SER A 597 40.12 -4.25 1.75
N ASP A 598 41.44 -4.14 1.63
CA ASP A 598 42.37 -4.45 2.74
C ASP A 598 42.05 -3.65 4.01
N SER A 599 41.77 -2.36 3.85
CA SER A 599 41.36 -1.51 4.96
C SER A 599 40.01 -1.90 5.57
N ALA A 600 39.05 -2.37 4.75
CA ALA A 600 37.75 -2.84 5.21
C ALA A 600 37.87 -4.19 5.93
N ARG A 601 38.76 -5.09 5.51
CA ARG A 601 39.04 -6.37 6.20
C ARG A 601 39.57 -6.14 7.61
N GLU A 602 40.56 -5.29 7.76
CA GLU A 602 41.10 -4.94 9.05
C GLU A 602 40.04 -4.25 9.96
N ALA A 603 39.24 -3.37 9.40
CA ALA A 603 38.16 -2.73 10.15
C ALA A 603 37.09 -3.74 10.60
N ALA A 604 36.69 -4.69 9.73
CA ALA A 604 35.71 -5.72 10.04
C ALA A 604 36.24 -6.71 11.11
N ALA A 605 37.50 -7.13 11.02
CA ALA A 605 38.12 -7.98 12.03
C ALA A 605 38.14 -7.28 13.41
N ARG A 606 38.58 -6.00 13.47
CA ARG A 606 38.53 -5.22 14.72
C ARG A 606 37.12 -5.06 15.27
N LEU A 607 36.12 -4.92 14.42
CA LEU A 607 34.72 -4.84 14.85
C LEU A 607 34.29 -6.15 15.52
N LEU A 608 34.59 -7.30 14.92
CA LEU A 608 34.26 -8.62 15.49
C LEU A 608 34.96 -8.83 16.83
N ASP A 609 36.24 -8.49 16.94
CA ASP A 609 37.03 -8.54 18.19
C ASP A 609 36.40 -7.64 19.28
N ALA A 610 35.91 -6.45 18.90
CA ALA A 610 35.28 -5.51 19.83
C ALA A 610 33.91 -6.02 20.32
N LEU A 611 33.09 -6.64 19.44
CA LEU A 611 31.80 -7.24 19.82
C LEU A 611 32.01 -8.41 20.78
N ASP A 612 33.01 -9.25 20.54
CA ASP A 612 33.41 -10.34 21.44
C ASP A 612 33.87 -9.83 22.83
N ALA A 613 34.68 -8.77 22.85
CA ALA A 613 35.10 -8.15 24.10
C ALA A 613 33.93 -7.56 24.88
N LEU A 614 32.94 -6.96 24.20
CA LEU A 614 31.76 -6.40 24.84
C LEU A 614 30.90 -7.47 25.50
N ASP A 615 30.73 -8.66 24.89
CA ASP A 615 29.99 -9.77 25.52
C ASP A 615 30.66 -10.23 26.80
N ARG A 616 32.00 -10.37 26.81
CA ARG A 616 32.77 -10.75 28.01
C ARG A 616 32.64 -9.71 29.13
N GLU A 617 32.60 -8.41 28.79
CA GLU A 617 32.38 -7.35 29.78
C GLU A 617 31.00 -7.45 30.40
N LEU A 618 29.95 -7.63 29.59
CA LEU A 618 28.58 -7.80 30.07
C LEU A 618 28.42 -9.05 30.96
N GLU A 619 29.12 -10.14 30.66
CA GLU A 619 29.13 -11.33 31.51
C GLU A 619 29.81 -11.07 32.85
N SER A 620 30.93 -10.35 32.88
CA SER A 620 31.63 -10.01 34.11
C SER A 620 30.82 -9.12 35.04
N ASP A 621 29.98 -8.24 34.47
CA ASP A 621 29.08 -7.36 35.21
C ASP A 621 27.81 -8.04 35.71
N HIS A 622 27.62 -9.32 35.39
CA HIS A 622 26.38 -10.09 35.66
C HIS A 622 25.11 -9.40 35.14
N ALA A 623 25.23 -8.64 34.07
CA ALA A 623 24.10 -7.95 33.46
C ALA A 623 23.15 -8.95 32.79
N ASP A 624 21.85 -8.88 33.08
CA ASP A 624 20.82 -9.71 32.46
C ASP A 624 19.69 -8.82 31.92
N PHE A 625 19.96 -8.21 30.76
CA PHE A 625 18.98 -7.34 30.09
C PHE A 625 17.85 -8.12 29.43
N ALA A 626 18.10 -9.36 28.99
CA ALA A 626 17.14 -10.19 28.29
C ALA A 626 15.99 -10.61 29.22
N ARG A 627 16.28 -11.00 30.45
CA ARG A 627 15.27 -11.48 31.43
C ARG A 627 14.23 -10.41 31.75
N THR A 628 14.62 -9.15 31.79
CA THR A 628 13.75 -8.02 32.16
C THR A 628 13.35 -7.16 30.96
N ALA A 629 13.56 -7.65 29.74
CA ALA A 629 13.17 -6.97 28.51
C ALA A 629 11.63 -6.83 28.41
N PRO A 630 11.12 -5.80 27.73
CA PRO A 630 9.70 -5.66 27.46
C PRO A 630 9.14 -6.84 26.65
N ARG A 631 7.92 -7.30 27.02
CA ARG A 631 7.26 -8.44 26.37
C ARG A 631 6.17 -8.01 25.39
N PRO A 632 5.87 -8.81 24.34
CA PRO A 632 6.55 -10.05 23.92
C PRO A 632 7.98 -9.80 23.47
N ASP A 633 8.81 -10.85 23.52
CA ASP A 633 10.20 -10.76 23.08
C ASP A 633 10.28 -10.38 21.59
N VAL A 634 11.26 -9.56 21.24
CA VAL A 634 11.60 -9.18 19.88
C VAL A 634 12.93 -9.80 19.49
N GLU A 635 13.15 -10.05 18.20
CA GLU A 635 14.39 -10.58 17.67
C GLU A 635 14.99 -9.61 16.64
N LEU A 636 16.33 -9.51 16.63
CA LEU A 636 17.08 -8.94 15.51
C LEU A 636 17.45 -10.07 14.54
N ARG A 637 16.99 -9.96 13.30
CA ARG A 637 17.33 -10.91 12.24
C ARG A 637 17.83 -10.19 11.02
N ILE A 638 18.80 -10.79 10.32
CA ILE A 638 19.19 -10.34 8.98
C ILE A 638 18.04 -10.67 8.05
N GLN A 639 17.40 -9.67 7.50
CA GLN A 639 16.29 -9.82 6.56
C GLN A 639 16.57 -9.02 5.28
N PRO A 640 16.09 -9.49 4.11
CA PRO A 640 16.15 -8.70 2.90
C PRO A 640 15.43 -7.36 3.09
N VAL A 641 15.98 -6.29 2.54
CA VAL A 641 15.28 -5.01 2.42
C VAL A 641 14.15 -5.19 1.41
N LEU A 642 12.94 -4.74 1.76
CA LEU A 642 11.74 -4.86 0.93
C LEU A 642 11.64 -3.74 -0.08
#